data_b7b4f93924704e4efd411c90db0ee86d
#
_entry.id   b7b4f93924704e4efd411c90db0ee86d
#
_cell.length_a   1.000
_cell.length_b   1.000
_cell.length_c   1.000
_cell.angle_alpha   90.00
_cell.angle_beta   90.00
_cell.angle_gamma   90.00
#
_symmetry.space_group_name_H-M   'P 1'
#
loop_
_entity.id
_entity.type
_entity.pdbx_description
1 polymer ?
#
loop_
_entity_poly.entity_id
_entity_poly.type
_entity_poly.pdbx_seq_one_letter_code
_entity_poly.pdbx_strand_id
1 'polypeptide(L)'
;MRNYPGSLHNHTDFSNIRLRDCINKIPDLINYAIELGHEVVAITDHETLSSFIQVEEYAEKIKEKHPDFKVIRGNEIYLTRNNLNAQNVNKDKGDDYYHFVLLAKDIEGYHQLCELSTRAWLRSYVARRMRRVPTYYRDLKEIILPNQGHLIGSSACLGGRLPRYFLQYFETENPEYRDVAKRWCVYMRDLFGEGNFYLELQPSHNPQQIFVNKQLLEISNELGIPYIITTDSHYLKKTDADIHEKYLNSQDGDREVKSFYASTYMMSTEELESYFPYLSPAQFETAYNNIRAIAAACQNYSIKRPLRIPHLPWLAYNHNVANIEFYLNKMPSLRKFLASKRSADPELVYAVIDGIQRHQDLQNDEAYEALEECLDMTWISSEVNNAEWSAYYLNLQKIIGECWNAGTIVGPARGSGGGFVLLYCLDIIQMNKLREHTKLFPWRFLNPARVSVLDVDVDISGLKRGQVLQHLRAVYGEDRVSNVSTFRTEKSKSAILTAARGLDLPPEEGQYLASLVNAERGQLFSLHTMYYGDENDNIPPSSTFIEEMNKHPDVWEVAQKIEGLICGLGIHAGGVVFNDEPFTNTASLMRAPDGTIVSGFELHDLEKCSLIKYDLLSVECMDKIQICLELLQQYGFIDSSKTLKETYENVIGVYNIDRTSEDMWKMVWEHKITSLFQMEQQSGIQAIAKTHPTSVDDLATINSVIRLMAQEKGGESPIDKYARFREHPEQWEEEMTQYGLTTEEKKILHKELDISCGLSIAQEQFMELVQMPEIGGFDLQWSDRLRKSIAKKSPKDYEQLTKEFYENMRQKHLSEHLCSYVWQVLIAMNRGYGFNIRPTMQ
;
A
#
# COMPACT_ATOMS: atom_id res chain seq x y z
N MET A 1 -2.32 37.38 -27.61
CA MET A 1 -2.03 37.72 -26.19
C MET A 1 -0.92 36.81 -25.74
N ARG A 2 0.04 37.33 -24.97
CA ARG A 2 1.00 36.45 -24.29
C ARG A 2 0.23 35.59 -23.29
N ASN A 3 0.52 34.29 -23.22
CA ASN A 3 -0.06 33.42 -22.25
C ASN A 3 1.05 32.73 -21.44
N TYR A 4 0.95 32.77 -20.10
CA TYR A 4 1.89 32.10 -19.23
C TYR A 4 1.72 30.58 -19.40
N PRO A 5 2.78 29.86 -19.82
CA PRO A 5 2.64 28.45 -20.16
C PRO A 5 2.39 27.55 -18.95
N GLY A 6 2.74 28.02 -17.76
CA GLY A 6 2.57 27.29 -16.50
C GLY A 6 3.83 27.18 -15.65
N SER A 7 3.68 26.79 -14.39
CA SER A 7 4.77 26.69 -13.44
C SER A 7 5.46 25.33 -13.52
N LEU A 8 6.80 25.36 -13.56
CA LEU A 8 7.65 24.17 -13.50
C LEU A 8 8.18 23.87 -12.08
N HIS A 9 7.62 24.51 -11.07
CA HIS A 9 7.92 24.31 -9.65
C HIS A 9 6.60 24.37 -8.88
N ASN A 10 6.08 23.21 -8.48
CA ASN A 10 4.84 23.09 -7.73
C ASN A 10 4.89 21.86 -6.82
N HIS A 11 4.19 21.95 -5.70
CA HIS A 11 4.12 20.93 -4.66
C HIS A 11 2.73 20.30 -4.55
N THR A 12 2.71 19.01 -4.21
CA THR A 12 1.52 18.29 -3.82
C THR A 12 1.61 17.88 -2.35
N ASP A 13 0.54 17.31 -1.82
CA ASP A 13 0.50 16.79 -0.46
C ASP A 13 1.53 15.66 -0.20
N PHE A 14 2.15 15.09 -1.24
CA PHE A 14 3.31 14.20 -1.09
C PHE A 14 4.53 14.91 -0.49
N SER A 15 4.69 16.21 -0.68
CA SER A 15 5.71 17.02 -0.01
C SER A 15 5.64 16.92 1.51
N ASN A 16 4.42 16.72 2.06
CA ASN A 16 4.16 16.57 3.49
C ASN A 16 4.78 15.31 4.12
N ILE A 17 5.23 14.34 3.32
CA ILE A 17 6.03 13.20 3.80
C ILE A 17 7.30 13.70 4.50
N ARG A 18 7.88 14.75 3.97
CA ARG A 18 9.11 15.36 4.47
C ARG A 18 8.85 16.63 5.28
N LEU A 19 8.04 17.53 4.77
CA LEU A 19 7.73 18.83 5.36
C LEU A 19 6.25 19.17 5.15
N ARG A 20 5.48 19.29 6.22
CA ARG A 20 4.05 19.60 6.14
C ARG A 20 3.84 21.07 5.83
N ASP A 21 3.75 21.41 4.56
CA ASP A 21 3.58 22.79 4.07
C ASP A 21 2.77 22.88 2.78
N CYS A 22 2.17 21.80 2.30
CA CYS A 22 1.39 21.82 1.08
C CYS A 22 -0.03 21.29 1.30
N ILE A 23 -1.03 21.97 0.69
CA ILE A 23 -2.44 21.56 0.74
C ILE A 23 -3.01 21.19 -0.64
N ASN A 24 -2.16 21.02 -1.65
CA ASN A 24 -2.57 20.66 -3.01
C ASN A 24 -2.65 19.15 -3.18
N LYS A 25 -3.77 18.65 -3.72
CA LYS A 25 -3.88 17.28 -4.24
C LYS A 25 -3.56 17.25 -5.73
N ILE A 26 -2.97 16.16 -6.22
CA ILE A 26 -2.58 16.00 -7.64
C ILE A 26 -3.72 16.36 -8.60
N PRO A 27 -4.95 15.81 -8.46
CA PRO A 27 -6.04 16.13 -9.36
C PRO A 27 -6.43 17.61 -9.35
N ASP A 28 -6.48 18.23 -8.17
CA ASP A 28 -6.88 19.61 -8.01
C ASP A 28 -5.84 20.56 -8.64
N LEU A 29 -4.56 20.28 -8.44
CA LEU A 29 -3.45 21.08 -9.00
C LEU A 29 -3.46 21.03 -10.53
N ILE A 30 -3.58 19.84 -11.11
CA ILE A 30 -3.57 19.69 -12.57
C ILE A 30 -4.82 20.30 -13.20
N ASN A 31 -6.00 20.07 -12.61
CA ASN A 31 -7.25 20.66 -13.13
C ASN A 31 -7.23 22.19 -13.07
N TYR A 32 -6.73 22.76 -11.96
CA TYR A 32 -6.67 24.21 -11.82
C TYR A 32 -5.67 24.84 -12.77
N ALA A 33 -4.54 24.18 -13.08
CA ALA A 33 -3.62 24.63 -14.13
C ALA A 33 -4.31 24.68 -15.50
N ILE A 34 -5.13 23.67 -15.83
CA ILE A 34 -5.91 23.64 -17.06
C ILE A 34 -6.97 24.78 -17.10
N GLU A 35 -7.67 25.02 -15.97
CA GLU A 35 -8.65 26.11 -15.84
C GLU A 35 -8.00 27.49 -16.10
N LEU A 36 -6.77 27.68 -15.66
CA LEU A 36 -6.00 28.92 -15.90
C LEU A 36 -5.47 29.05 -17.33
N GLY A 37 -5.67 28.03 -18.17
CA GLY A 37 -5.18 27.98 -19.54
C GLY A 37 -3.68 27.73 -19.67
N HIS A 38 -3.07 27.08 -18.66
CA HIS A 38 -1.68 26.66 -18.74
C HIS A 38 -1.49 25.56 -19.78
N GLU A 39 -0.30 25.48 -20.37
CA GLU A 39 0.11 24.47 -21.35
C GLU A 39 0.87 23.31 -20.69
N VAL A 40 1.50 23.58 -19.53
CA VAL A 40 2.37 22.65 -18.82
C VAL A 40 2.34 22.90 -17.31
N VAL A 41 2.53 21.82 -16.55
CA VAL A 41 2.80 21.87 -15.10
C VAL A 41 3.88 20.86 -14.76
N ALA A 42 4.80 21.20 -13.85
CA ALA A 42 5.69 20.22 -13.25
C ALA A 42 5.34 20.00 -11.79
N ILE A 43 5.39 18.75 -11.35
CA ILE A 43 5.25 18.38 -9.93
C ILE A 43 6.64 18.05 -9.41
N THR A 44 7.05 18.77 -8.36
CA THR A 44 8.42 18.81 -7.84
C THR A 44 8.43 18.70 -6.32
N ASP A 45 7.78 17.69 -5.79
CA ASP A 45 7.62 17.48 -4.35
C ASP A 45 8.96 17.49 -3.60
N HIS A 46 8.94 17.94 -2.31
CA HIS A 46 10.10 18.01 -1.44
C HIS A 46 10.73 16.66 -1.20
N GLU A 47 11.92 16.42 -1.76
CA GLU A 47 12.79 15.25 -1.52
C GLU A 47 12.12 13.89 -1.78
N THR A 48 10.97 13.82 -2.45
CA THR A 48 10.26 12.57 -2.70
C THR A 48 9.82 12.42 -4.15
N LEU A 49 9.79 11.16 -4.62
CA LEU A 49 9.25 10.77 -5.92
C LEU A 49 7.93 10.01 -5.79
N SER A 50 7.37 9.96 -4.58
CA SER A 50 6.24 9.09 -4.23
C SER A 50 4.95 9.41 -4.98
N SER A 51 4.79 10.62 -5.51
CA SER A 51 3.65 11.06 -6.32
C SER A 51 3.66 10.53 -7.77
N PHE A 52 4.79 10.05 -8.28
CA PHE A 52 5.04 9.90 -9.73
C PHE A 52 4.08 8.94 -10.44
N ILE A 53 3.69 7.83 -9.81
CA ILE A 53 2.71 6.90 -10.39
C ILE A 53 1.32 7.54 -10.46
N GLN A 54 0.88 8.20 -9.38
CA GLN A 54 -0.43 8.87 -9.35
C GLN A 54 -0.48 10.05 -10.31
N VAL A 55 0.63 10.77 -10.46
CA VAL A 55 0.79 11.83 -11.48
C VAL A 55 0.65 11.28 -12.89
N GLU A 56 1.31 10.14 -13.18
CA GLU A 56 1.22 9.47 -14.49
C GLU A 56 -0.22 9.03 -14.79
N GLU A 57 -0.87 8.37 -13.83
CA GLU A 57 -2.26 7.91 -14.00
C GLU A 57 -3.23 9.06 -14.22
N TYR A 58 -3.06 10.15 -13.47
CA TYR A 58 -3.93 11.30 -13.65
C TYR A 58 -3.67 12.01 -14.99
N ALA A 59 -2.42 12.13 -15.41
CA ALA A 59 -2.05 12.67 -16.73
C ALA A 59 -2.65 11.82 -17.86
N GLU A 60 -2.61 10.49 -17.76
CA GLU A 60 -3.27 9.59 -18.72
C GLU A 60 -4.79 9.81 -18.77
N LYS A 61 -5.42 9.93 -17.61
CA LYS A 61 -6.88 10.15 -17.49
C LYS A 61 -7.36 11.42 -18.15
N ILE A 62 -6.59 12.50 -18.05
CA ILE A 62 -6.97 13.81 -18.65
C ILE A 62 -6.64 13.90 -20.13
N LYS A 63 -5.75 13.05 -20.65
CA LYS A 63 -5.21 13.12 -22.02
C LYS A 63 -6.29 13.07 -23.10
N GLU A 64 -7.39 12.37 -22.88
CA GLU A 64 -8.49 12.33 -23.85
C GLU A 64 -9.14 13.70 -24.06
N LYS A 65 -9.23 14.51 -23.00
CA LYS A 65 -9.86 15.83 -23.02
C LYS A 65 -8.87 16.96 -23.30
N HIS A 66 -7.62 16.78 -22.89
CA HIS A 66 -6.53 17.76 -22.95
C HIS A 66 -5.25 17.13 -23.53
N PRO A 67 -5.24 16.73 -24.82
CA PRO A 67 -4.15 15.96 -25.42
C PRO A 67 -2.80 16.71 -25.45
N ASP A 68 -2.86 18.05 -25.52
CA ASP A 68 -1.68 18.91 -25.60
C ASP A 68 -1.15 19.37 -24.24
N PHE A 69 -1.90 19.12 -23.15
CA PHE A 69 -1.46 19.51 -21.80
C PHE A 69 -0.34 18.60 -21.32
N LYS A 70 0.76 19.21 -20.88
CA LYS A 70 1.97 18.49 -20.45
C LYS A 70 2.09 18.44 -18.94
N VAL A 71 2.30 17.25 -18.38
CA VAL A 71 2.67 17.06 -16.97
C VAL A 71 4.10 16.55 -16.90
N ILE A 72 4.98 17.27 -16.21
CA ILE A 72 6.40 16.93 -16.03
C ILE A 72 6.60 16.45 -14.59
N ARG A 73 7.43 15.41 -14.42
CA ARG A 73 7.82 14.88 -13.11
C ARG A 73 9.19 15.39 -12.74
N GLY A 74 9.30 15.91 -11.55
CA GLY A 74 10.52 16.48 -11.00
C GLY A 74 10.60 16.29 -9.48
N ASN A 75 11.65 16.84 -8.89
CA ASN A 75 11.90 16.76 -7.46
C ASN A 75 12.62 18.04 -6.98
N GLU A 76 12.13 18.64 -5.91
CA GLU A 76 12.88 19.67 -5.21
C GLU A 76 13.79 19.00 -4.18
N ILE A 77 15.09 18.96 -4.46
CA ILE A 77 16.11 18.40 -3.57
C ILE A 77 16.70 19.47 -2.64
N TYR A 78 17.26 19.02 -1.50
CA TYR A 78 17.97 19.86 -0.54
C TYR A 78 19.48 19.65 -0.68
N LEU A 79 20.07 20.48 -1.54
CA LEU A 79 21.49 20.43 -1.88
C LEU A 79 22.34 20.96 -0.73
N THR A 80 23.43 20.26 -0.39
CA THR A 80 24.30 20.64 0.72
C THR A 80 25.74 20.23 0.50
N ARG A 81 26.63 20.74 1.36
CA ARG A 81 28.07 20.37 1.34
C ARG A 81 28.26 18.87 1.59
N ASN A 82 29.28 18.32 0.95
CA ASN A 82 29.63 16.93 1.15
C ASN A 82 29.91 16.63 2.64
N ASN A 83 29.43 15.47 3.11
CA ASN A 83 29.59 14.97 4.48
C ASN A 83 28.80 15.72 5.59
N LEU A 84 27.86 16.60 5.26
CA LEU A 84 26.95 17.13 6.28
C LEU A 84 26.07 16.01 6.86
N ASN A 85 26.07 15.85 8.17
CA ASN A 85 25.33 14.80 8.88
C ASN A 85 24.93 15.27 10.30
N ALA A 86 24.28 14.37 11.06
CA ALA A 86 23.80 14.67 12.42
C ALA A 86 24.91 15.12 13.41
N GLN A 87 26.17 14.73 13.16
CA GLN A 87 27.30 14.99 14.05
C GLN A 87 27.93 16.36 13.78
N ASN A 88 27.94 16.81 12.51
CA ASN A 88 28.64 18.02 12.08
C ASN A 88 27.74 19.15 11.57
N VAL A 89 26.42 19.00 11.70
CA VAL A 89 25.46 20.06 11.42
C VAL A 89 25.61 21.18 12.46
N ASN A 90 25.79 22.41 12.00
CA ASN A 90 25.86 23.56 12.89
C ASN A 90 24.46 23.88 13.44
N LYS A 91 24.28 23.72 14.78
CA LYS A 91 22.98 23.95 15.44
C LYS A 91 22.65 25.44 15.62
N ASP A 92 23.65 26.30 15.55
CA ASP A 92 23.52 27.75 15.88
C ASP A 92 23.48 28.65 14.64
N LYS A 93 23.94 28.17 13.49
CA LYS A 93 23.88 28.92 12.22
C LYS A 93 22.82 28.34 11.31
N GLY A 94 22.11 29.23 10.62
CA GLY A 94 21.14 28.89 9.61
C GLY A 94 21.65 27.92 8.55
N ASP A 95 20.74 27.24 7.97
CA ASP A 95 20.91 26.01 7.25
C ASP A 95 21.91 26.03 6.09
N ASP A 96 22.76 25.01 6.04
CA ASP A 96 23.57 24.61 4.87
C ASP A 96 22.73 23.76 3.86
N TYR A 97 21.39 23.86 3.89
CA TYR A 97 20.48 23.18 2.96
C TYR A 97 19.91 24.17 1.99
N TYR A 98 20.05 23.87 0.70
CA TYR A 98 19.66 24.77 -0.37
C TYR A 98 18.73 24.07 -1.33
N HIS A 99 17.55 24.64 -1.53
CA HIS A 99 16.58 24.15 -2.49
C HIS A 99 17.16 24.15 -3.91
N PHE A 100 16.88 23.09 -4.66
CA PHE A 100 17.29 22.95 -6.05
C PHE A 100 16.28 22.04 -6.77
N VAL A 101 15.71 22.49 -7.87
CA VAL A 101 14.72 21.76 -8.63
C VAL A 101 15.37 20.93 -9.73
N LEU A 102 14.95 19.67 -9.83
CA LEU A 102 15.34 18.75 -10.89
C LEU A 102 14.09 18.30 -11.66
N LEU A 103 14.13 18.31 -12.99
CA LEU A 103 13.07 17.80 -13.86
C LEU A 103 13.63 16.64 -14.71
N ALA A 104 12.93 15.50 -14.74
CA ALA A 104 13.31 14.36 -15.56
C ALA A 104 12.81 14.54 -17.00
N LYS A 105 13.72 14.49 -17.97
CA LYS A 105 13.39 14.60 -19.39
C LYS A 105 12.87 13.30 -19.98
N ASP A 106 13.33 12.18 -19.46
CA ASP A 106 13.07 10.83 -19.95
C ASP A 106 13.24 9.78 -18.85
N ILE A 107 13.13 8.52 -19.19
CA ILE A 107 13.24 7.41 -18.26
C ILE A 107 14.62 7.32 -17.57
N GLU A 108 15.68 7.70 -18.26
CA GLU A 108 17.03 7.74 -17.69
C GLU A 108 17.14 8.86 -16.64
N GLY A 109 16.55 10.03 -16.91
CA GLY A 109 16.42 11.08 -15.90
C GLY A 109 15.63 10.65 -14.68
N TYR A 110 14.59 9.84 -14.85
CA TYR A 110 13.88 9.22 -13.73
C TYR A 110 14.78 8.29 -12.90
N HIS A 111 15.59 7.43 -13.55
CA HIS A 111 16.53 6.57 -12.83
C HIS A 111 17.58 7.39 -12.06
N GLN A 112 18.08 8.48 -12.66
CA GLN A 112 18.98 9.39 -11.95
C GLN A 112 18.31 10.05 -10.74
N LEU A 113 17.03 10.43 -10.81
CA LEU A 113 16.26 10.92 -9.66
C LEU A 113 16.10 9.84 -8.59
N CYS A 114 15.81 8.60 -8.97
CA CYS A 114 15.70 7.47 -8.02
C CYS A 114 17.00 7.25 -7.25
N GLU A 115 18.13 7.30 -7.94
CA GLU A 115 19.44 7.13 -7.32
C GLU A 115 19.79 8.30 -6.36
N LEU A 116 19.55 9.56 -6.80
CA LEU A 116 19.76 10.75 -5.97
C LEU A 116 18.90 10.73 -4.71
N SER A 117 17.59 10.50 -4.88
CA SER A 117 16.63 10.45 -3.77
C SER A 117 16.98 9.31 -2.79
N THR A 118 17.30 8.11 -3.31
CA THR A 118 17.71 6.96 -2.48
C THR A 118 18.93 7.29 -1.63
N ARG A 119 19.99 7.83 -2.24
CA ARG A 119 21.21 8.21 -1.50
C ARG A 119 20.91 9.25 -0.41
N ALA A 120 20.09 10.24 -0.72
CA ALA A 120 19.72 11.29 0.23
C ALA A 120 18.89 10.73 1.40
N TRP A 121 17.87 9.92 1.14
CA TRP A 121 17.04 9.32 2.17
C TRP A 121 17.78 8.31 3.04
N LEU A 122 18.63 7.46 2.49
CA LEU A 122 19.38 6.47 3.26
C LEU A 122 20.38 7.10 4.25
N ARG A 123 20.83 8.32 3.97
CA ARG A 123 21.69 9.11 4.88
C ARG A 123 20.92 10.13 5.72
N SER A 124 19.58 10.16 5.62
CA SER A 124 18.76 11.12 6.34
C SER A 124 18.92 11.03 7.86
N TYR A 125 18.75 12.15 8.53
CA TYR A 125 18.86 12.24 9.99
C TYR A 125 17.90 13.29 10.56
N VAL A 126 17.67 13.28 11.88
CA VAL A 126 16.83 14.24 12.56
C VAL A 126 17.72 15.32 13.20
N ALA A 127 17.44 16.59 12.89
CA ALA A 127 18.04 17.75 13.55
C ALA A 127 16.97 18.81 13.79
N ARG A 128 16.94 19.41 14.98
CA ARG A 128 15.95 20.44 15.40
C ARG A 128 14.50 19.95 15.17
N ARG A 129 14.19 18.72 15.60
CA ARG A 129 12.87 18.07 15.43
C ARG A 129 12.42 17.87 13.96
N MET A 130 13.27 18.19 12.99
CA MET A 130 12.98 18.04 11.57
C MET A 130 13.89 16.98 10.95
N ARG A 131 13.33 16.13 10.08
CA ARG A 131 14.10 15.20 9.27
C ARG A 131 14.84 15.96 8.18
N ARG A 132 16.13 15.74 8.07
CA ARG A 132 16.99 16.28 7.02
C ARG A 132 17.34 15.18 6.03
N VAL A 133 17.15 15.44 4.75
CA VAL A 133 17.38 14.53 3.62
C VAL A 133 18.42 15.19 2.71
N PRO A 134 19.73 15.01 2.98
CA PRO A 134 20.77 15.79 2.30
C PRO A 134 21.19 15.17 0.97
N THR A 135 21.07 15.93 -0.13
CA THR A 135 21.71 15.63 -1.41
C THR A 135 23.06 16.33 -1.47
N TYR A 136 24.14 15.58 -1.68
CA TYR A 136 25.49 16.14 -1.74
C TYR A 136 25.89 16.57 -3.16
N TYR A 137 26.73 17.60 -3.28
CA TYR A 137 27.27 18.00 -4.59
C TYR A 137 28.01 16.87 -5.30
N ARG A 138 28.67 15.98 -4.54
CA ARG A 138 29.33 14.80 -5.11
C ARG A 138 28.34 13.84 -5.76
N ASP A 139 27.14 13.69 -5.18
CA ASP A 139 26.11 12.80 -5.73
C ASP A 139 25.62 13.30 -7.10
N LEU A 140 25.37 14.61 -7.20
CA LEU A 140 25.05 15.22 -8.51
C LEU A 140 26.17 14.95 -9.53
N LYS A 141 27.42 15.13 -9.13
CA LYS A 141 28.56 14.90 -10.00
C LYS A 141 28.70 13.44 -10.43
N GLU A 142 28.56 12.52 -9.50
CA GLU A 142 28.73 11.09 -9.77
C GLU A 142 27.61 10.50 -10.63
N ILE A 143 26.39 11.03 -10.48
CA ILE A 143 25.21 10.48 -11.16
C ILE A 143 24.93 11.19 -12.49
N ILE A 144 25.06 12.51 -12.52
CA ILE A 144 24.67 13.29 -13.71
C ILE A 144 25.83 13.37 -14.72
N LEU A 145 27.06 13.65 -14.26
CA LEU A 145 28.17 13.94 -15.17
C LEU A 145 28.52 12.79 -16.13
N PRO A 146 28.48 11.50 -15.74
CA PRO A 146 28.75 10.41 -16.67
C PRO A 146 27.70 10.24 -17.78
N ASN A 147 26.46 10.71 -17.53
CA ASN A 147 25.33 10.56 -18.44
C ASN A 147 24.48 11.83 -18.40
N GLN A 148 25.01 12.92 -18.96
CA GLN A 148 24.36 14.24 -19.00
C GLN A 148 23.19 14.27 -19.98
N GLY A 149 22.31 15.26 -19.79
CA GLY A 149 21.25 15.58 -20.75
C GLY A 149 19.90 14.97 -20.44
N HIS A 150 19.77 14.12 -19.39
CA HIS A 150 18.53 13.48 -18.96
C HIS A 150 17.79 14.24 -17.86
N LEU A 151 18.47 15.14 -17.14
CA LEU A 151 17.89 16.04 -16.13
C LEU A 151 18.05 17.50 -16.53
N ILE A 152 17.05 18.29 -16.17
CA ILE A 152 17.12 19.75 -16.16
C ILE A 152 17.18 20.20 -14.71
N GLY A 153 18.11 21.14 -14.40
CA GLY A 153 18.22 21.77 -13.09
C GLY A 153 17.76 23.22 -13.10
N SER A 154 17.18 23.71 -11.99
CA SER A 154 16.93 25.13 -11.80
C SER A 154 17.33 25.63 -10.41
N SER A 155 17.56 26.97 -10.31
CA SER A 155 18.09 27.61 -9.10
C SER A 155 17.12 27.63 -7.90
N ALA A 156 15.88 27.19 -8.08
CA ALA A 156 14.80 27.16 -7.11
C ALA A 156 14.43 28.52 -6.47
N CYS A 157 13.72 28.51 -5.35
CA CYS A 157 13.20 29.67 -4.62
C CYS A 157 14.27 30.39 -3.79
N LEU A 158 13.87 31.34 -2.91
CA LEU A 158 14.80 32.05 -1.99
C LEU A 158 15.61 31.10 -1.09
N GLY A 159 15.11 29.87 -0.87
CA GLY A 159 15.84 28.80 -0.19
C GLY A 159 17.01 28.23 -0.99
N GLY A 160 17.12 28.51 -2.29
CA GLY A 160 18.19 28.05 -3.15
C GLY A 160 19.57 28.63 -2.84
N ARG A 161 20.63 27.91 -3.26
CA ARG A 161 22.01 28.35 -3.02
C ARG A 161 22.33 29.68 -3.71
N LEU A 162 21.90 29.83 -4.94
CA LEU A 162 22.13 31.03 -5.73
C LEU A 162 21.42 32.27 -5.15
N PRO A 163 20.10 32.21 -4.87
CA PRO A 163 19.41 33.29 -4.16
C PRO A 163 20.07 33.69 -2.85
N ARG A 164 20.56 32.71 -2.05
CA ARG A 164 21.26 32.99 -0.77
C ARG A 164 22.53 33.79 -0.93
N TYR A 165 23.31 33.61 -2.01
CA TYR A 165 24.47 34.49 -2.30
C TYR A 165 24.02 35.91 -2.58
N PHE A 166 22.91 36.10 -3.29
CA PHE A 166 22.41 37.45 -3.58
C PHE A 166 21.77 38.10 -2.33
N LEU A 167 21.14 37.35 -1.45
CA LEU A 167 20.69 37.88 -0.15
C LEU A 167 21.86 38.37 0.70
N GLN A 168 22.97 37.62 0.73
CA GLN A 168 24.21 38.03 1.41
C GLN A 168 24.81 39.29 0.75
N TYR A 169 24.74 39.36 -0.58
CA TYR A 169 25.13 40.57 -1.29
C TYR A 169 24.22 41.77 -0.95
N PHE A 170 22.93 41.58 -0.90
CA PHE A 170 21.95 42.58 -0.52
C PHE A 170 22.17 43.13 0.90
N GLU A 171 22.49 42.26 1.85
CA GLU A 171 22.70 42.61 3.25
C GLU A 171 24.05 43.28 3.52
N THR A 172 25.09 42.85 2.83
CA THR A 172 26.48 43.26 3.12
C THR A 172 27.09 44.21 2.09
N GLU A 173 26.47 44.35 0.90
CA GLU A 173 26.99 45.09 -0.27
C GLU A 173 28.36 44.55 -0.72
N ASN A 174 28.83 43.37 -0.24
CA ASN A 174 30.12 42.81 -0.61
C ASN A 174 30.02 42.09 -1.99
N PRO A 175 30.71 42.60 -3.04
CA PRO A 175 30.66 42.09 -4.41
C PRO A 175 31.20 40.66 -4.53
N GLU A 176 31.99 40.16 -3.58
CA GLU A 176 32.54 38.81 -3.58
C GLU A 176 31.41 37.75 -3.65
N TYR A 177 30.26 38.00 -2.98
CA TYR A 177 29.11 37.11 -3.07
C TYR A 177 28.55 36.97 -4.47
N ARG A 178 28.54 38.05 -5.26
CA ARG A 178 28.12 38.03 -6.67
C ARG A 178 29.10 37.23 -7.53
N ASP A 179 30.43 37.34 -7.27
CA ASP A 179 31.45 36.56 -7.99
C ASP A 179 31.35 35.08 -7.63
N VAL A 180 31.08 34.73 -6.38
CA VAL A 180 30.80 33.33 -5.97
C VAL A 180 29.54 32.81 -6.66
N ALA A 181 28.48 33.60 -6.73
CA ALA A 181 27.25 33.28 -7.46
C ALA A 181 27.52 32.93 -8.93
N LYS A 182 28.30 33.74 -9.62
CA LYS A 182 28.69 33.49 -11.02
C LYS A 182 29.46 32.17 -11.17
N ARG A 183 30.47 31.93 -10.32
CA ARG A 183 31.24 30.66 -10.36
C ARG A 183 30.33 29.44 -10.11
N TRP A 184 29.36 29.56 -9.20
CA TRP A 184 28.39 28.50 -8.95
C TRP A 184 27.48 28.26 -10.18
N CYS A 185 27.02 29.32 -10.86
CA CYS A 185 26.21 29.19 -12.07
C CYS A 185 26.98 28.47 -13.18
N VAL A 186 28.24 28.85 -13.42
CA VAL A 186 29.12 28.18 -14.41
C VAL A 186 29.27 26.69 -14.04
N TYR A 187 29.56 26.40 -12.76
CA TYR A 187 29.68 25.01 -12.29
C TYR A 187 28.40 24.20 -12.55
N MET A 188 27.20 24.75 -12.26
CA MET A 188 25.95 24.04 -12.47
C MET A 188 25.64 23.89 -13.98
N ARG A 189 25.86 24.92 -14.79
CA ARG A 189 25.70 24.80 -16.24
C ARG A 189 26.59 23.68 -16.81
N ASP A 190 27.85 23.64 -16.41
CA ASP A 190 28.80 22.63 -16.91
C ASP A 190 28.45 21.22 -16.38
N LEU A 191 27.88 21.11 -15.21
CA LEU A 191 27.41 19.83 -14.62
C LEU A 191 26.19 19.25 -15.36
N PHE A 192 25.18 20.09 -15.67
CA PHE A 192 23.97 19.65 -16.37
C PHE A 192 24.12 19.60 -17.89
N GLY A 193 25.12 20.30 -18.41
CA GLY A 193 25.33 20.51 -19.85
C GLY A 193 24.53 21.72 -20.37
N GLU A 194 24.95 22.23 -21.50
CA GLU A 194 24.36 23.42 -22.12
C GLU A 194 22.86 23.23 -22.41
N GLY A 195 22.04 24.23 -22.06
CA GLY A 195 20.57 24.17 -22.22
C GLY A 195 19.80 23.33 -21.17
N ASN A 196 20.48 22.75 -20.17
CA ASN A 196 19.84 21.97 -19.13
C ASN A 196 19.94 22.61 -17.74
N PHE A 197 20.35 23.86 -17.62
CA PHE A 197 20.34 24.59 -16.34
C PHE A 197 19.67 25.96 -16.53
N TYR A 198 18.73 26.30 -15.64
CA TYR A 198 17.90 27.50 -15.72
C TYR A 198 17.95 28.30 -14.41
N LEU A 199 17.81 29.65 -14.56
CA LEU A 199 17.62 30.53 -13.41
C LEU A 199 16.12 30.71 -13.19
N GLU A 200 15.69 30.73 -11.95
CA GLU A 200 14.28 30.73 -11.59
C GLU A 200 13.88 32.06 -10.94
N LEU A 201 13.02 32.82 -11.61
CA LEU A 201 12.44 34.06 -11.11
C LEU A 201 11.11 33.71 -10.43
N GLN A 202 10.84 34.27 -9.25
CA GLN A 202 9.61 34.05 -8.52
C GLN A 202 8.82 35.29 -8.21
N PRO A 203 7.46 35.25 -8.26
CA PRO A 203 6.61 36.41 -7.98
C PRO A 203 6.69 36.76 -6.49
N SER A 204 6.88 38.03 -6.19
CA SER A 204 6.81 38.55 -4.82
C SER A 204 6.78 40.08 -4.79
N HIS A 205 6.16 40.62 -3.76
CA HIS A 205 6.28 42.02 -3.39
C HIS A 205 7.41 42.29 -2.38
N ASN A 206 8.11 41.25 -1.92
CA ASN A 206 9.22 41.38 -0.98
C ASN A 206 10.45 42.02 -1.71
N PRO A 207 11.03 43.13 -1.18
CA PRO A 207 12.20 43.76 -1.74
C PRO A 207 13.40 42.86 -1.97
N GLN A 208 13.62 41.89 -1.08
CA GLN A 208 14.70 40.91 -1.20
C GLN A 208 14.50 40.02 -2.41
N GLN A 209 13.29 39.48 -2.66
CA GLN A 209 12.99 38.67 -3.85
C GLN A 209 13.12 39.50 -5.13
N ILE A 210 12.62 40.72 -5.12
CA ILE A 210 12.76 41.63 -6.27
C ILE A 210 14.24 41.89 -6.58
N PHE A 211 15.07 42.11 -5.55
CA PHE A 211 16.51 42.26 -5.71
C PHE A 211 17.15 41.02 -6.33
N VAL A 212 16.84 39.83 -5.77
CA VAL A 212 17.33 38.54 -6.28
C VAL A 212 16.96 38.37 -7.75
N ASN A 213 15.68 38.58 -8.10
CA ASN A 213 15.21 38.46 -9.49
C ASN A 213 16.00 39.37 -10.47
N LYS A 214 16.29 40.61 -10.06
CA LYS A 214 17.12 41.52 -10.88
C LYS A 214 18.55 41.00 -11.03
N GLN A 215 19.17 40.49 -9.97
CA GLN A 215 20.51 39.90 -10.03
C GLN A 215 20.55 38.65 -10.92
N LEU A 216 19.50 37.82 -10.89
CA LEU A 216 19.36 36.64 -11.76
C LEU A 216 19.28 37.03 -13.23
N LEU A 217 18.56 38.12 -13.59
CA LEU A 217 18.49 38.63 -14.95
C LEU A 217 19.83 39.19 -15.42
N GLU A 218 20.56 39.88 -14.55
CA GLU A 218 21.91 40.38 -14.90
C GLU A 218 22.86 39.18 -15.17
N ILE A 219 22.86 38.15 -14.31
CA ILE A 219 23.68 36.95 -14.51
C ILE A 219 23.26 36.16 -15.76
N SER A 220 21.95 36.07 -16.03
CA SER A 220 21.44 35.49 -17.29
C SER A 220 22.06 36.15 -18.50
N ASN A 221 22.04 37.48 -18.53
CA ASN A 221 22.62 38.26 -19.63
C ASN A 221 24.16 38.11 -19.74
N GLU A 222 24.85 38.08 -18.59
CA GLU A 222 26.33 37.99 -18.55
C GLU A 222 26.84 36.60 -18.94
N LEU A 223 26.16 35.53 -18.52
CA LEU A 223 26.61 34.14 -18.70
C LEU A 223 25.88 33.37 -19.78
N GLY A 224 24.84 33.96 -20.39
CA GLY A 224 23.99 33.29 -21.39
C GLY A 224 23.16 32.15 -20.82
N ILE A 225 22.91 32.14 -19.51
CA ILE A 225 22.11 31.10 -18.88
C ILE A 225 20.63 31.49 -18.97
N PRO A 226 19.74 30.63 -19.52
CA PRO A 226 18.32 30.95 -19.66
C PRO A 226 17.61 31.03 -18.31
N TYR A 227 16.52 31.81 -18.23
CA TYR A 227 15.69 31.96 -17.07
C TYR A 227 14.23 31.58 -17.36
N ILE A 228 13.53 31.13 -16.33
CA ILE A 228 12.09 30.84 -16.31
C ILE A 228 11.41 31.60 -15.19
N ILE A 229 10.07 31.65 -15.20
CA ILE A 229 9.25 32.16 -14.11
C ILE A 229 8.42 31.00 -13.55
N THR A 230 8.45 30.82 -12.23
CA THR A 230 7.71 29.77 -11.53
C THR A 230 7.00 30.34 -10.31
N THR A 231 6.01 29.61 -9.76
CA THR A 231 5.20 30.08 -8.63
C THR A 231 5.48 29.33 -7.34
N ASP A 232 6.21 28.21 -7.37
CA ASP A 232 6.51 27.41 -6.17
C ASP A 232 5.22 27.12 -5.37
N SER A 233 4.19 26.61 -6.07
CA SER A 233 2.82 26.59 -5.54
C SER A 233 2.64 25.55 -4.44
N HIS A 234 2.31 25.98 -3.22
CA HIS A 234 1.97 25.16 -2.05
C HIS A 234 0.46 25.12 -1.78
N TYR A 235 -0.29 26.04 -2.36
CA TYR A 235 -1.75 26.09 -2.40
C TYR A 235 -2.21 26.60 -3.79
N LEU A 236 -3.50 26.38 -4.13
CA LEU A 236 -3.96 26.63 -5.49
C LEU A 236 -4.35 28.10 -5.73
N LYS A 237 -5.26 28.61 -4.92
CA LYS A 237 -5.87 29.93 -5.11
C LYS A 237 -5.40 30.90 -4.04
N LYS A 238 -5.30 32.16 -4.38
CA LYS A 238 -4.99 33.24 -3.41
C LYS A 238 -5.91 33.21 -2.18
N THR A 239 -7.17 32.79 -2.36
CA THR A 239 -8.14 32.64 -1.28
C THR A 239 -7.82 31.50 -0.32
N ASP A 240 -7.01 30.52 -0.74
CA ASP A 240 -6.59 29.40 0.10
C ASP A 240 -5.43 29.75 1.06
N ALA A 241 -4.87 30.95 0.93
CA ALA A 241 -3.72 31.41 1.75
C ALA A 241 -3.99 31.35 3.24
N ASP A 242 -5.21 31.69 3.70
CA ASP A 242 -5.58 31.67 5.10
C ASP A 242 -5.70 30.21 5.65
N ILE A 243 -6.25 29.30 4.84
CA ILE A 243 -6.30 27.87 5.17
C ILE A 243 -4.88 27.28 5.25
N HIS A 244 -4.04 27.64 4.28
CA HIS A 244 -2.64 27.21 4.24
C HIS A 244 -1.86 27.71 5.46
N GLU A 245 -2.04 28.97 5.86
CA GLU A 245 -1.43 29.54 7.07
C GLU A 245 -1.85 28.76 8.33
N LYS A 246 -3.16 28.46 8.48
CA LYS A 246 -3.67 27.66 9.60
C LYS A 246 -3.12 26.23 9.59
N TYR A 247 -2.99 25.61 8.42
CA TYR A 247 -2.35 24.31 8.32
C TYR A 247 -0.89 24.33 8.76
N LEU A 248 -0.13 25.36 8.39
CA LEU A 248 1.25 25.55 8.83
C LEU A 248 1.34 25.80 10.34
N ASN A 249 0.48 26.65 10.90
CA ASN A 249 0.44 27.00 12.33
C ASN A 249 0.03 25.80 13.21
N SER A 250 -0.63 24.78 12.63
CA SER A 250 -0.96 23.56 13.36
C SER A 250 0.27 22.71 13.74
N GLN A 251 1.45 23.03 13.19
CA GLN A 251 2.72 22.38 13.51
C GLN A 251 3.44 23.14 14.64
N ASP A 252 4.14 22.41 15.50
CA ASP A 252 4.96 23.01 16.57
C ASP A 252 6.08 23.87 15.98
N GLY A 253 6.14 25.15 16.35
CA GLY A 253 7.26 26.05 16.07
C GLY A 253 6.86 27.34 15.38
N ASP A 254 7.48 28.46 15.80
CA ASP A 254 7.36 29.76 15.13
C ASP A 254 7.97 29.69 13.72
N ARG A 255 7.11 29.58 12.73
CA ARG A 255 7.51 29.78 11.34
C ARG A 255 7.14 31.21 10.94
N GLU A 256 8.10 31.98 10.40
CA GLU A 256 7.80 33.24 9.69
C GLU A 256 7.06 32.92 8.37
N VAL A 257 5.80 32.54 8.52
CA VAL A 257 5.00 31.95 7.44
C VAL A 257 4.52 32.98 6.44
N LYS A 258 4.11 34.17 6.91
CA LYS A 258 3.36 35.13 6.09
C LYS A 258 4.13 35.74 4.91
N SER A 259 5.42 35.98 5.05
CA SER A 259 6.17 36.68 4.00
C SER A 259 6.64 35.78 2.88
N PHE A 260 6.97 34.51 3.18
CA PHE A 260 7.49 33.56 2.20
C PHE A 260 6.37 32.96 1.34
N TYR A 261 5.30 32.49 2.00
CA TYR A 261 4.22 31.79 1.29
C TYR A 261 3.14 32.72 0.69
N ALA A 262 3.26 34.04 0.84
CA ALA A 262 2.25 35.00 0.37
C ALA A 262 1.99 34.96 -1.17
N SER A 263 2.93 34.47 -1.95
CA SER A 263 2.86 34.37 -3.41
C SER A 263 3.12 32.95 -3.96
N THR A 264 3.10 31.91 -3.09
CA THR A 264 3.36 30.53 -3.52
C THR A 264 2.06 29.80 -3.91
N TYR A 265 1.32 30.37 -4.84
CA TYR A 265 0.08 29.82 -5.37
C TYR A 265 0.06 29.87 -6.91
N MET A 266 -0.87 29.17 -7.51
CA MET A 266 -0.97 29.09 -8.97
C MET A 266 -1.68 30.32 -9.53
N MET A 267 -1.06 31.02 -10.47
CA MET A 267 -1.48 32.33 -10.95
C MET A 267 -1.89 32.31 -12.42
N SER A 268 -2.87 33.15 -12.78
CA SER A 268 -3.14 33.52 -14.17
C SER A 268 -2.00 34.36 -14.77
N THR A 269 -2.01 34.55 -16.08
CA THR A 269 -1.00 35.39 -16.78
C THR A 269 -1.01 36.83 -16.23
N GLU A 270 -2.19 37.43 -16.11
CA GLU A 270 -2.36 38.82 -15.65
C GLU A 270 -1.90 38.97 -14.21
N GLU A 271 -2.25 38.03 -13.37
CA GLU A 271 -1.88 38.03 -11.96
C GLU A 271 -0.37 37.87 -11.79
N LEU A 272 0.25 36.88 -12.48
CA LEU A 272 1.69 36.68 -12.47
C LEU A 272 2.46 37.92 -12.94
N GLU A 273 2.10 38.50 -14.10
CA GLU A 273 2.78 39.68 -14.66
C GLU A 273 2.69 40.88 -13.71
N SER A 274 1.63 40.99 -12.90
CA SER A 274 1.46 42.08 -11.94
C SER A 274 2.54 42.13 -10.85
N TYR A 275 3.14 40.96 -10.53
CA TYR A 275 4.25 40.87 -9.55
C TYR A 275 5.60 41.30 -10.13
N PHE A 276 5.73 41.47 -11.45
CA PHE A 276 6.98 41.82 -12.12
C PHE A 276 6.88 43.15 -12.93
N PRO A 277 6.49 44.26 -12.27
CA PRO A 277 6.33 45.57 -13.02
C PRO A 277 7.63 46.09 -13.61
N TYR A 278 8.76 45.49 -13.25
CA TYR A 278 10.10 45.83 -13.73
C TYR A 278 10.56 44.98 -14.94
N LEU A 279 9.78 44.00 -15.38
CA LEU A 279 10.07 43.22 -16.60
C LEU A 279 9.43 43.85 -17.84
N SER A 280 10.17 43.86 -18.90
CA SER A 280 9.65 44.24 -20.22
C SER A 280 8.82 43.09 -20.83
N PRO A 281 7.91 43.42 -21.78
CA PRO A 281 7.20 42.43 -22.56
C PRO A 281 8.08 41.37 -23.22
N ALA A 282 9.26 41.76 -23.71
CA ALA A 282 10.22 40.83 -24.33
C ALA A 282 10.86 39.87 -23.33
N GLN A 283 11.07 40.27 -22.08
CA GLN A 283 11.60 39.41 -21.03
C GLN A 283 10.59 38.36 -20.59
N PHE A 284 9.30 38.69 -20.49
CA PHE A 284 8.25 37.70 -20.28
C PHE A 284 8.19 36.67 -21.41
N GLU A 285 8.22 37.14 -22.67
CA GLU A 285 8.21 36.24 -23.83
C GLU A 285 9.41 35.29 -23.83
N THR A 286 10.59 35.78 -23.44
CA THR A 286 11.78 34.93 -23.28
C THR A 286 11.58 33.86 -22.21
N ALA A 287 11.08 34.23 -21.03
CA ALA A 287 10.82 33.28 -19.94
C ALA A 287 9.77 32.22 -20.35
N TYR A 288 8.70 32.64 -21.02
CA TYR A 288 7.62 31.75 -21.44
C TYR A 288 8.08 30.77 -22.54
N ASN A 289 8.88 31.28 -23.51
CA ASN A 289 9.46 30.42 -24.53
C ASN A 289 10.46 29.43 -23.95
N ASN A 290 11.22 29.78 -22.92
CA ASN A 290 12.08 28.84 -22.20
C ASN A 290 11.27 27.76 -21.49
N ILE A 291 10.11 28.06 -20.86
CA ILE A 291 9.20 27.08 -20.28
C ILE A 291 8.69 26.10 -21.35
N ARG A 292 8.26 26.61 -22.53
CA ARG A 292 7.82 25.76 -23.65
C ARG A 292 8.97 24.90 -24.19
N ALA A 293 10.19 25.44 -24.25
CA ALA A 293 11.37 24.68 -24.65
C ALA A 293 11.66 23.51 -23.69
N ILE A 294 11.55 23.73 -22.39
CA ILE A 294 11.65 22.67 -21.38
C ILE A 294 10.53 21.62 -21.58
N ALA A 295 9.28 22.07 -21.74
CA ALA A 295 8.16 21.17 -21.96
C ALA A 295 8.34 20.31 -23.23
N ALA A 296 8.87 20.90 -24.31
CA ALA A 296 9.19 20.19 -25.55
C ALA A 296 10.37 19.21 -25.40
N ALA A 297 11.36 19.54 -24.57
CA ALA A 297 12.52 18.67 -24.30
C ALA A 297 12.18 17.47 -23.41
N CYS A 298 11.17 17.55 -22.56
CA CYS A 298 10.70 16.44 -21.73
C CYS A 298 9.85 15.49 -22.55
N GLN A 299 10.25 14.24 -22.62
CA GLN A 299 9.53 13.17 -23.33
C GLN A 299 8.32 12.69 -22.51
N ASN A 300 7.37 12.03 -23.18
CA ASN A 300 6.37 11.24 -22.52
C ASN A 300 6.94 9.84 -22.29
N TYR A 301 7.22 9.48 -21.05
CA TYR A 301 7.72 8.16 -20.66
C TYR A 301 6.84 7.58 -19.56
N SER A 302 6.75 6.24 -19.50
CA SER A 302 6.06 5.52 -18.45
C SER A 302 7.06 4.89 -17.48
N ILE A 303 6.76 4.97 -16.19
CA ILE A 303 7.47 4.24 -15.13
C ILE A 303 6.71 2.97 -14.72
N LYS A 304 5.49 2.78 -15.22
CA LYS A 304 4.74 1.53 -15.06
C LYS A 304 5.38 0.43 -15.90
N ARG A 305 5.40 -0.78 -15.35
CA ARG A 305 5.98 -1.96 -15.97
C ARG A 305 4.97 -3.11 -16.02
N PRO A 306 4.99 -3.96 -17.06
CA PRO A 306 4.20 -5.19 -17.07
C PRO A 306 4.60 -6.07 -15.88
N LEU A 307 3.64 -6.88 -15.37
CA LEU A 307 3.88 -7.78 -14.26
C LEU A 307 5.06 -8.72 -14.55
N ARG A 308 6.06 -8.69 -13.70
CA ARG A 308 7.26 -9.55 -13.74
C ARG A 308 7.55 -10.06 -12.33
N ILE A 309 7.79 -11.35 -12.19
CA ILE A 309 8.25 -11.95 -10.95
C ILE A 309 9.77 -11.91 -10.92
N PRO A 310 10.43 -11.37 -9.89
CA PRO A 310 11.89 -11.36 -9.80
C PRO A 310 12.41 -12.80 -9.63
N HIS A 311 13.60 -13.08 -10.19
CA HIS A 311 14.26 -14.36 -10.03
C HIS A 311 15.29 -14.27 -8.91
N LEU A 312 14.89 -14.63 -7.71
CA LEU A 312 15.79 -14.73 -6.57
C LEU A 312 16.65 -16.01 -6.70
N PRO A 313 17.80 -16.12 -6.01
CA PRO A 313 18.57 -17.37 -5.97
C PRO A 313 17.76 -18.49 -5.32
N TRP A 314 17.18 -19.38 -6.13
CA TRP A 314 16.38 -20.52 -5.67
C TRP A 314 17.21 -21.64 -5.04
N LEU A 315 16.54 -22.62 -4.43
CA LEU A 315 17.18 -23.86 -3.99
C LEU A 315 17.66 -24.65 -5.20
N ALA A 316 18.74 -25.39 -5.04
CA ALA A 316 19.22 -26.30 -6.09
C ALA A 316 18.51 -27.65 -5.96
N TYR A 317 17.90 -28.11 -7.05
CA TYR A 317 17.21 -29.39 -7.11
C TYR A 317 18.00 -30.40 -7.91
N ASN A 318 17.75 -31.69 -7.64
CA ASN A 318 18.34 -32.77 -8.41
C ASN A 318 17.58 -32.94 -9.73
N HIS A 319 18.20 -32.59 -10.84
CA HIS A 319 17.60 -32.76 -12.17
C HIS A 319 17.69 -34.21 -12.71
N ASN A 320 18.45 -35.09 -12.05
CA ASN A 320 18.54 -36.52 -12.39
C ASN A 320 17.56 -37.34 -11.55
N VAL A 321 16.26 -37.12 -11.75
CA VAL A 321 15.24 -37.85 -11.01
C VAL A 321 15.01 -39.21 -11.61
N ALA A 322 15.28 -40.28 -10.82
CA ALA A 322 14.91 -41.65 -11.22
C ALA A 322 13.38 -41.75 -11.39
N ASN A 323 12.92 -42.39 -12.44
CA ASN A 323 11.49 -42.56 -12.73
C ASN A 323 10.68 -41.26 -12.90
N ILE A 324 11.26 -40.19 -13.43
CA ILE A 324 10.53 -38.94 -13.70
C ILE A 324 9.24 -39.18 -14.49
N GLU A 325 9.23 -40.12 -15.41
CA GLU A 325 8.06 -40.51 -16.22
C GLU A 325 6.87 -40.98 -15.35
N PHE A 326 7.11 -41.58 -14.18
CA PHE A 326 6.04 -41.92 -13.27
C PHE A 326 5.27 -40.66 -12.82
N TYR A 327 5.97 -39.60 -12.38
CA TYR A 327 5.37 -38.33 -11.95
C TYR A 327 4.69 -37.61 -13.12
N LEU A 328 5.29 -37.60 -14.30
CA LEU A 328 4.73 -36.99 -15.50
C LEU A 328 3.45 -37.67 -15.98
N ASN A 329 3.27 -38.97 -15.69
CA ASN A 329 2.06 -39.71 -16.01
C ASN A 329 0.96 -39.48 -14.95
N LYS A 330 1.32 -39.30 -13.68
CA LYS A 330 0.39 -38.97 -12.60
C LYS A 330 -0.06 -37.50 -12.66
N MET A 331 0.81 -36.60 -13.07
CA MET A 331 0.59 -35.16 -13.15
C MET A 331 1.01 -34.63 -14.54
N PRO A 332 0.13 -34.79 -15.55
CA PRO A 332 0.44 -34.41 -16.95
C PRO A 332 0.83 -32.94 -17.15
N SER A 333 0.34 -32.04 -16.31
CA SER A 333 0.70 -30.62 -16.37
C SER A 333 2.19 -30.37 -16.20
N LEU A 334 2.93 -31.24 -15.47
CA LEU A 334 4.38 -31.13 -15.34
C LEU A 334 5.11 -31.16 -16.69
N ARG A 335 4.56 -31.83 -17.72
CA ARG A 335 5.13 -31.83 -19.08
C ARG A 335 5.08 -30.44 -19.71
N LYS A 336 4.02 -29.66 -19.44
CA LYS A 336 3.89 -28.29 -19.93
C LYS A 336 5.00 -27.42 -19.33
N PHE A 337 5.24 -27.54 -18.01
CA PHE A 337 6.30 -26.80 -17.30
C PHE A 337 7.70 -27.20 -17.79
N LEU A 338 8.00 -28.48 -17.98
CA LEU A 338 9.28 -28.92 -18.53
C LEU A 338 9.55 -28.44 -19.96
N ALA A 339 8.51 -28.28 -20.77
CA ALA A 339 8.62 -27.82 -22.15
C ALA A 339 8.61 -26.28 -22.26
N SER A 340 8.42 -25.58 -21.17
CA SER A 340 8.33 -24.12 -21.13
C SER A 340 9.67 -23.45 -21.44
N LYS A 341 9.58 -22.23 -21.98
CA LYS A 341 10.75 -21.36 -22.19
C LYS A 341 11.00 -20.45 -20.97
N ARG A 342 10.09 -20.38 -20.02
CA ARG A 342 10.24 -19.65 -18.77
C ARG A 342 11.17 -20.45 -17.85
N SER A 343 12.20 -19.81 -17.33
CA SER A 343 13.29 -20.53 -16.63
C SER A 343 12.89 -21.13 -15.28
N ALA A 344 11.89 -20.56 -14.58
CA ALA A 344 11.40 -21.10 -13.32
C ALA A 344 10.48 -22.31 -13.47
N ASP A 345 9.85 -22.48 -14.64
CA ASP A 345 8.90 -23.58 -14.86
C ASP A 345 9.54 -24.97 -14.73
N PRO A 346 10.66 -25.28 -15.39
CA PRO A 346 11.34 -26.55 -15.19
C PRO A 346 11.83 -26.75 -13.74
N GLU A 347 12.31 -25.70 -13.07
CA GLU A 347 12.76 -25.78 -11.68
C GLU A 347 11.59 -26.14 -10.75
N LEU A 348 10.38 -25.60 -10.99
CA LEU A 348 9.19 -25.97 -10.23
C LEU A 348 8.90 -27.47 -10.33
N VAL A 349 9.09 -28.10 -11.49
CA VAL A 349 8.88 -29.55 -11.64
C VAL A 349 9.78 -30.34 -10.69
N TYR A 350 11.06 -30.00 -10.65
CA TYR A 350 12.00 -30.69 -9.75
C TYR A 350 11.73 -30.39 -8.29
N ALA A 351 11.29 -29.16 -7.96
CA ALA A 351 10.88 -28.77 -6.61
C ALA A 351 9.66 -29.59 -6.15
N VAL A 352 8.66 -29.78 -7.02
CA VAL A 352 7.46 -30.59 -6.71
C VAL A 352 7.84 -32.05 -6.47
N ILE A 353 8.67 -32.64 -7.33
CA ILE A 353 9.08 -34.04 -7.17
C ILE A 353 9.89 -34.23 -5.88
N ASP A 354 10.82 -33.33 -5.57
CA ASP A 354 11.57 -33.31 -4.32
C ASP A 354 10.64 -33.20 -3.10
N GLY A 355 9.64 -32.33 -3.16
CA GLY A 355 8.64 -32.18 -2.13
C GLY A 355 7.83 -33.48 -1.90
N ILE A 356 7.34 -34.12 -2.96
CA ILE A 356 6.65 -35.40 -2.87
C ILE A 356 7.55 -36.48 -2.24
N GLN A 357 8.84 -36.50 -2.56
CA GLN A 357 9.77 -37.46 -1.98
C GLN A 357 10.00 -37.24 -0.49
N ARG A 358 9.97 -36.00 -0.02
CA ARG A 358 10.11 -35.62 1.38
C ARG A 358 8.85 -35.89 2.19
N HIS A 359 7.67 -35.70 1.62
CA HIS A 359 6.37 -35.84 2.29
C HIS A 359 5.71 -37.17 1.95
N GLN A 360 5.79 -38.15 2.87
CA GLN A 360 5.17 -39.48 2.65
C GLN A 360 3.66 -39.45 2.42
N ASP A 361 2.97 -38.51 3.04
CA ASP A 361 1.53 -38.31 2.91
C ASP A 361 1.11 -37.72 1.55
N LEU A 362 2.06 -37.30 0.71
CA LEU A 362 1.82 -36.92 -0.68
C LEU A 362 2.10 -38.06 -1.70
N GLN A 363 2.52 -39.23 -1.24
CA GLN A 363 2.86 -40.38 -2.11
C GLN A 363 1.65 -41.30 -2.36
N ASN A 364 0.55 -40.74 -2.80
CA ASN A 364 -0.69 -41.45 -3.13
C ASN A 364 -1.46 -40.77 -4.27
N ASP A 365 -2.45 -41.46 -4.83
CA ASP A 365 -3.18 -40.99 -6.02
C ASP A 365 -4.01 -39.73 -5.73
N GLU A 366 -4.63 -39.62 -4.56
CA GLU A 366 -5.40 -38.42 -4.15
C GLU A 366 -4.50 -37.17 -4.13
N ALA A 367 -3.29 -37.31 -3.60
CA ALA A 367 -2.34 -36.19 -3.55
C ALA A 367 -1.84 -35.82 -4.97
N TYR A 368 -1.61 -36.79 -5.85
CA TYR A 368 -1.22 -36.51 -7.25
C TYR A 368 -2.33 -35.79 -8.00
N GLU A 369 -3.61 -36.17 -7.82
CA GLU A 369 -4.76 -35.49 -8.42
C GLU A 369 -4.88 -34.06 -7.90
N ALA A 370 -4.73 -33.85 -6.61
CA ALA A 370 -4.80 -32.52 -6.00
C ALA A 370 -3.62 -31.61 -6.42
N LEU A 371 -2.42 -32.17 -6.59
CA LEU A 371 -1.27 -31.45 -7.12
C LEU A 371 -1.45 -31.12 -8.59
N GLU A 372 -1.97 -32.05 -9.41
CA GLU A 372 -2.28 -31.81 -10.82
C GLU A 372 -3.26 -30.63 -10.98
N GLU A 373 -4.34 -30.62 -10.17
CA GLU A 373 -5.28 -29.48 -10.14
C GLU A 373 -4.55 -28.16 -9.88
N CYS A 374 -3.70 -28.11 -8.85
CA CYS A 374 -2.94 -26.90 -8.52
C CYS A 374 -1.97 -26.48 -9.64
N LEU A 375 -1.30 -27.45 -10.28
CA LEU A 375 -0.37 -27.21 -11.39
C LEU A 375 -1.08 -26.69 -12.63
N ASP A 376 -2.21 -27.30 -13.00
CA ASP A 376 -2.99 -26.85 -14.15
C ASP A 376 -3.52 -25.43 -13.95
N MET A 377 -4.07 -25.13 -12.77
CA MET A 377 -4.49 -23.77 -12.40
C MET A 377 -3.33 -22.77 -12.46
N THR A 378 -2.14 -23.16 -11.99
CA THR A 378 -0.93 -22.33 -12.06
C THR A 378 -0.53 -22.06 -13.50
N TRP A 379 -0.55 -23.09 -14.34
CA TRP A 379 -0.24 -22.94 -15.76
C TRP A 379 -1.20 -22.00 -16.47
N ILE A 380 -2.51 -22.24 -16.33
CA ILE A 380 -3.55 -21.39 -16.96
C ILE A 380 -3.42 -19.94 -16.47
N SER A 381 -3.24 -19.73 -15.18
CA SER A 381 -3.08 -18.39 -14.62
C SER A 381 -1.79 -17.71 -15.12
N SER A 382 -0.70 -18.45 -15.30
CA SER A 382 0.54 -17.92 -15.88
C SER A 382 0.36 -17.46 -17.32
N GLU A 383 -0.37 -18.21 -18.13
CA GLU A 383 -0.68 -17.83 -19.51
C GLU A 383 -1.61 -16.62 -19.59
N VAL A 384 -2.69 -16.60 -18.79
CA VAL A 384 -3.68 -15.50 -18.77
C VAL A 384 -3.07 -14.19 -18.29
N ASN A 385 -2.24 -14.23 -17.25
CA ASN A 385 -1.63 -13.05 -16.66
C ASN A 385 -0.29 -12.67 -17.30
N ASN A 386 0.24 -13.50 -18.20
CA ASN A 386 1.59 -13.40 -18.73
C ASN A 386 2.63 -13.24 -17.59
N ALA A 387 2.49 -14.03 -16.52
CA ALA A 387 3.29 -13.99 -15.31
C ALA A 387 3.91 -15.35 -15.00
N GLU A 388 5.17 -15.38 -14.58
CA GLU A 388 5.89 -16.60 -14.23
C GLU A 388 5.64 -17.00 -12.77
N TRP A 389 4.43 -17.53 -12.45
CA TRP A 389 4.05 -17.91 -11.09
C TRP A 389 4.95 -18.96 -10.46
N SER A 390 5.61 -19.80 -11.26
CA SER A 390 6.64 -20.72 -10.78
C SER A 390 7.75 -20.01 -10.01
N ALA A 391 8.23 -18.88 -10.53
CA ALA A 391 9.22 -18.06 -9.83
C ALA A 391 8.72 -17.51 -8.48
N TYR A 392 7.43 -17.16 -8.39
CA TYR A 392 6.83 -16.71 -7.14
C TYR A 392 6.90 -17.80 -6.05
N TYR A 393 6.51 -19.04 -6.38
CA TYR A 393 6.58 -20.14 -5.41
C TYR A 393 8.01 -20.47 -5.00
N LEU A 394 8.94 -20.55 -5.94
CA LEU A 394 10.35 -20.82 -5.65
C LEU A 394 10.99 -19.71 -4.80
N ASN A 395 10.66 -18.44 -5.08
CA ASN A 395 11.08 -17.31 -4.25
C ASN A 395 10.57 -17.45 -2.83
N LEU A 396 9.26 -17.74 -2.67
CA LEU A 396 8.62 -17.81 -1.36
C LEU A 396 9.18 -18.98 -0.54
N GLN A 397 9.37 -20.14 -1.16
CA GLN A 397 10.02 -21.30 -0.53
C GLN A 397 11.41 -20.92 0.03
N LYS A 398 12.21 -20.22 -0.78
CA LYS A 398 13.55 -19.77 -0.38
C LYS A 398 13.48 -18.73 0.74
N ILE A 399 12.59 -17.72 0.64
CA ILE A 399 12.40 -16.69 1.67
C ILE A 399 12.02 -17.31 3.01
N ILE A 400 11.11 -18.30 3.02
CA ILE A 400 10.69 -19.00 4.24
C ILE A 400 11.84 -19.80 4.84
N GLY A 401 12.62 -20.48 4.01
CA GLY A 401 13.84 -21.16 4.46
C GLY A 401 14.81 -20.19 5.13
N GLU A 402 15.00 -19.00 4.56
CA GLU A 402 15.87 -17.97 5.16
C GLU A 402 15.25 -17.34 6.44
N CYS A 403 13.93 -17.33 6.61
CA CYS A 403 13.32 -16.95 7.89
C CYS A 403 13.71 -17.94 9.00
N TRP A 404 13.62 -19.24 8.75
CA TRP A 404 14.09 -20.26 9.68
C TRP A 404 15.58 -20.13 9.99
N ASN A 405 16.43 -19.90 8.97
CA ASN A 405 17.85 -19.69 9.11
C ASN A 405 18.20 -18.44 9.94
N ALA A 406 17.37 -17.40 9.83
CA ALA A 406 17.47 -16.18 10.63
C ALA A 406 17.05 -16.35 12.10
N GLY A 407 16.56 -17.53 12.49
CA GLY A 407 16.20 -17.87 13.87
C GLY A 407 14.79 -17.43 14.31
N THR A 408 13.84 -17.31 13.39
CA THR A 408 12.43 -17.14 13.72
C THR A 408 11.65 -18.41 13.42
N ILE A 409 10.67 -18.73 14.27
CA ILE A 409 9.67 -19.72 13.91
C ILE A 409 8.73 -19.14 12.84
N VAL A 410 8.22 -20.01 11.97
CA VAL A 410 7.27 -19.66 10.90
C VAL A 410 5.93 -20.33 11.17
N GLY A 411 4.84 -19.61 11.02
CA GLY A 411 3.48 -20.10 11.19
C GLY A 411 3.10 -21.19 10.19
N PRO A 412 2.16 -22.08 10.56
CA PRO A 412 1.86 -23.28 9.77
C PRO A 412 1.14 -22.98 8.45
N ALA A 413 0.27 -22.01 8.41
CA ALA A 413 -0.43 -21.54 7.22
C ALA A 413 -1.27 -20.31 7.55
N ARG A 414 -1.57 -19.45 6.57
CA ARG A 414 -2.49 -18.32 6.73
C ARG A 414 -3.27 -18.05 5.46
N GLY A 415 -4.47 -17.52 5.60
CA GLY A 415 -5.28 -17.07 4.48
C GLY A 415 -5.73 -18.18 3.53
N SER A 416 -5.92 -17.86 2.27
CA SER A 416 -6.40 -18.79 1.25
C SER A 416 -5.37 -19.84 0.81
N GLY A 417 -4.09 -19.63 1.10
CA GLY A 417 -3.00 -20.55 0.74
C GLY A 417 -3.15 -21.95 1.32
N GLY A 418 -3.76 -22.09 2.52
CA GLY A 418 -4.00 -23.40 3.15
C GLY A 418 -4.79 -24.41 2.30
N GLY A 419 -5.51 -23.96 1.27
CA GLY A 419 -6.24 -24.82 0.34
C GLY A 419 -5.46 -25.26 -0.89
N PHE A 420 -4.23 -24.81 -1.04
CA PHE A 420 -3.43 -25.05 -2.23
C PHE A 420 -2.29 -26.02 -1.91
N VAL A 421 -2.51 -27.33 -2.17
CA VAL A 421 -1.60 -28.41 -1.73
C VAL A 421 -0.17 -28.23 -2.28
N LEU A 422 0.00 -27.55 -3.39
CA LEU A 422 1.31 -27.24 -3.94
C LEU A 422 2.18 -26.42 -2.94
N LEU A 423 1.57 -25.52 -2.14
CA LEU A 423 2.30 -24.77 -1.13
C LEU A 423 2.82 -25.67 0.00
N TYR A 424 2.05 -26.69 0.40
CA TYR A 424 2.51 -27.70 1.35
C TYR A 424 3.65 -28.54 0.76
N CYS A 425 3.49 -29.01 -0.47
CA CYS A 425 4.50 -29.79 -1.18
C CYS A 425 5.86 -29.05 -1.26
N LEU A 426 5.83 -27.72 -1.37
CA LEU A 426 7.01 -26.85 -1.43
C LEU A 426 7.49 -26.36 -0.05
N ASP A 427 6.98 -26.86 1.09
CA ASP A 427 7.28 -26.37 2.46
C ASP A 427 7.01 -24.86 2.67
N ILE A 428 6.16 -24.28 1.86
CA ILE A 428 5.72 -22.88 2.02
C ILE A 428 4.73 -22.78 3.18
N ILE A 429 3.89 -23.80 3.33
CA ILE A 429 3.00 -23.98 4.48
C ILE A 429 3.24 -25.36 5.10
N GLN A 430 2.85 -25.54 6.37
CA GLN A 430 3.06 -26.79 7.10
C GLN A 430 1.77 -27.62 7.24
N MET A 431 0.66 -27.13 6.71
CA MET A 431 -0.65 -27.78 6.78
C MET A 431 -1.00 -28.44 5.45
N ASN A 432 -1.28 -29.76 5.50
CA ASN A 432 -1.76 -30.52 4.35
C ASN A 432 -3.30 -30.51 4.32
N LYS A 433 -3.89 -29.84 3.33
CA LYS A 433 -5.37 -29.77 3.18
C LYS A 433 -6.05 -31.16 3.10
N LEU A 434 -5.34 -32.18 2.60
CA LEU A 434 -5.89 -33.54 2.45
C LEU A 434 -6.06 -34.27 3.78
N ARG A 435 -5.45 -33.75 4.86
CA ARG A 435 -5.59 -34.27 6.23
C ARG A 435 -6.62 -33.52 7.07
N GLU A 436 -7.17 -32.43 6.53
CA GLU A 436 -8.12 -31.58 7.26
C GLU A 436 -9.57 -31.97 6.92
N HIS A 437 -10.46 -31.97 7.91
CA HIS A 437 -11.88 -32.32 7.73
C HIS A 437 -12.65 -31.23 6.95
N THR A 438 -12.21 -29.99 7.03
CA THR A 438 -12.84 -28.88 6.33
C THR A 438 -12.46 -28.87 4.85
N LYS A 439 -13.44 -28.80 3.96
CA LYS A 439 -13.19 -28.65 2.51
C LYS A 439 -12.46 -27.34 2.23
N LEU A 440 -11.31 -27.45 1.62
CA LEU A 440 -10.48 -26.32 1.22
C LEU A 440 -10.29 -26.34 -0.31
N PHE A 441 -10.65 -25.24 -0.98
CA PHE A 441 -10.70 -25.17 -2.43
C PHE A 441 -9.49 -24.45 -3.02
N PRO A 442 -8.76 -25.09 -3.97
CA PRO A 442 -7.60 -24.43 -4.60
C PRO A 442 -7.96 -23.17 -5.37
N TRP A 443 -9.12 -23.12 -6.02
CA TRP A 443 -9.60 -21.94 -6.75
C TRP A 443 -9.85 -20.70 -5.87
N ARG A 444 -9.93 -20.85 -4.57
CA ARG A 444 -10.02 -19.73 -3.64
C ARG A 444 -8.68 -19.00 -3.47
N PHE A 445 -7.59 -19.73 -3.59
CA PHE A 445 -6.24 -19.18 -3.59
C PHE A 445 -5.88 -18.64 -4.98
N LEU A 446 -5.95 -19.47 -5.99
CA LEU A 446 -5.62 -19.13 -7.37
C LEU A 446 -6.83 -19.38 -8.28
N ASN A 447 -7.40 -18.30 -8.82
CA ASN A 447 -8.49 -18.38 -9.78
C ASN A 447 -7.97 -17.92 -11.14
N PRO A 448 -7.90 -18.81 -12.14
CA PRO A 448 -7.40 -18.48 -13.48
C PRO A 448 -8.20 -17.37 -14.19
N ALA A 449 -9.47 -17.19 -13.87
CA ALA A 449 -10.31 -16.13 -14.42
C ALA A 449 -10.03 -14.74 -13.78
N ARG A 450 -9.17 -14.67 -12.76
CA ARG A 450 -8.88 -13.45 -12.01
C ARG A 450 -7.47 -12.97 -12.28
N VAL A 451 -7.32 -11.76 -12.84
CA VAL A 451 -6.04 -11.06 -12.89
C VAL A 451 -5.75 -10.48 -11.49
N SER A 452 -4.93 -11.14 -10.70
CA SER A 452 -4.46 -10.64 -9.41
C SER A 452 -3.12 -11.26 -9.06
N VAL A 453 -2.29 -10.49 -8.39
CA VAL A 453 -1.05 -10.99 -7.79
C VAL A 453 -1.38 -12.03 -6.71
N LEU A 454 -0.60 -13.10 -6.63
CA LEU A 454 -0.70 -14.08 -5.56
C LEU A 454 -0.29 -13.43 -4.24
N ASP A 455 -1.02 -13.78 -3.18
CA ASP A 455 -0.81 -13.22 -1.84
C ASP A 455 -0.78 -14.38 -0.82
N VAL A 456 0.43 -14.71 -0.39
CA VAL A 456 0.67 -15.72 0.66
C VAL A 456 1.23 -15.01 1.88
N ASP A 457 0.40 -14.96 2.91
CA ASP A 457 0.80 -14.43 4.21
C ASP A 457 1.69 -15.45 4.96
N VAL A 458 2.77 -14.98 5.56
CA VAL A 458 3.69 -15.77 6.38
C VAL A 458 3.78 -15.15 7.76
N ASP A 459 3.34 -15.90 8.78
CA ASP A 459 3.44 -15.46 10.17
C ASP A 459 4.83 -15.74 10.73
N ILE A 460 5.43 -14.76 11.38
CA ILE A 460 6.74 -14.86 12.06
C ILE A 460 6.68 -14.22 13.45
N SER A 461 7.67 -14.51 14.30
CA SER A 461 7.84 -13.80 15.57
C SER A 461 8.17 -12.32 15.32
N GLY A 462 7.39 -11.43 15.92
CA GLY A 462 7.61 -9.99 15.88
C GLY A 462 8.94 -9.58 16.52
N LEU A 463 9.33 -10.27 17.60
CA LEU A 463 10.60 -10.05 18.29
C LEU A 463 11.82 -10.31 17.39
N LYS A 464 11.69 -11.20 16.41
CA LYS A 464 12.77 -11.58 15.49
C LYS A 464 12.71 -10.84 14.15
N ARG A 465 11.61 -10.10 13.85
CA ARG A 465 11.41 -9.47 12.53
C ARG A 465 12.58 -8.60 12.08
N GLY A 466 13.15 -7.80 12.97
CA GLY A 466 14.32 -6.96 12.64
C GLY A 466 15.55 -7.79 12.22
N GLN A 467 15.81 -8.90 12.93
CA GLN A 467 16.87 -9.84 12.62
C GLN A 467 16.64 -10.56 11.29
N VAL A 468 15.40 -10.99 11.03
CA VAL A 468 14.98 -11.61 9.76
C VAL A 468 15.23 -10.66 8.59
N LEU A 469 14.78 -9.41 8.66
CA LEU A 469 14.95 -8.43 7.59
C LEU A 469 16.44 -8.11 7.35
N GLN A 470 17.25 -8.04 8.40
CA GLN A 470 18.69 -7.87 8.27
C GLN A 470 19.33 -9.07 7.58
N HIS A 471 18.95 -10.29 7.95
CA HIS A 471 19.42 -11.51 7.31
C HIS A 471 19.05 -11.56 5.83
N LEU A 472 17.78 -11.28 5.50
CA LEU A 472 17.30 -11.26 4.11
C LEU A 472 18.05 -10.23 3.24
N ARG A 473 18.35 -9.04 3.78
CA ARG A 473 19.18 -8.05 3.10
C ARG A 473 20.62 -8.54 2.88
N ALA A 474 21.19 -9.24 3.86
CA ALA A 474 22.53 -9.82 3.72
C ALA A 474 22.57 -10.92 2.64
N VAL A 475 21.49 -11.70 2.49
CA VAL A 475 21.38 -12.77 1.49
C VAL A 475 21.13 -12.24 0.08
N TYR A 476 20.21 -11.28 -0.06
CA TYR A 476 19.72 -10.82 -1.38
C TYR A 476 20.32 -9.50 -1.85
N GLY A 477 20.89 -8.71 -0.95
CA GLY A 477 21.45 -7.37 -1.20
C GLY A 477 20.68 -6.27 -0.46
N GLU A 478 21.42 -5.32 0.11
CA GLU A 478 20.88 -4.15 0.85
C GLU A 478 20.02 -3.25 -0.03
N ASP A 479 20.29 -3.21 -1.33
CA ASP A 479 19.61 -2.43 -2.35
C ASP A 479 18.51 -3.20 -3.08
N ARG A 480 18.20 -4.43 -2.67
CA ARG A 480 17.25 -5.34 -3.32
C ARG A 480 16.12 -5.82 -2.41
N VAL A 481 16.14 -5.48 -1.13
CA VAL A 481 15.11 -5.86 -0.14
C VAL A 481 14.64 -4.62 0.61
N SER A 482 13.36 -4.34 0.54
CA SER A 482 12.75 -3.17 1.19
C SER A 482 11.42 -3.52 1.84
N ASN A 483 11.10 -2.85 2.95
CA ASN A 483 9.74 -2.84 3.47
C ASN A 483 8.86 -1.97 2.57
N VAL A 484 7.58 -2.27 2.52
CA VAL A 484 6.59 -1.43 1.82
C VAL A 484 6.29 -0.19 2.66
N SER A 485 6.30 0.98 2.05
CA SER A 485 5.85 2.22 2.68
C SER A 485 4.32 2.32 2.74
N THR A 486 3.83 3.13 3.64
CA THR A 486 2.45 3.61 3.68
C THR A 486 2.44 5.11 3.91
N PHE A 487 1.48 5.82 3.34
CA PHE A 487 1.33 7.25 3.58
C PHE A 487 0.15 7.48 4.53
N ARG A 488 0.45 8.11 5.68
CA ARG A 488 -0.58 8.51 6.64
C ARG A 488 -1.30 9.72 6.09
N THR A 489 -2.62 9.70 6.17
CA THR A 489 -3.46 10.82 5.74
C THR A 489 -4.21 11.44 6.91
N GLU A 490 -4.53 12.72 6.79
CA GLU A 490 -5.45 13.40 7.71
C GLU A 490 -6.85 12.79 7.55
N LYS A 491 -7.26 11.97 8.52
CA LYS A 491 -8.62 11.43 8.60
C LYS A 491 -9.55 12.48 9.23
N SER A 492 -10.85 12.28 9.12
CA SER A 492 -11.86 13.22 9.63
C SER A 492 -11.59 13.76 11.05
N LYS A 493 -11.28 12.87 12.01
CA LYS A 493 -10.93 13.31 13.38
C LYS A 493 -9.62 14.09 13.45
N SER A 494 -8.57 13.62 12.76
CA SER A 494 -7.29 14.31 12.78
C SER A 494 -7.34 15.63 12.01
N ALA A 495 -8.13 15.74 10.96
CA ALA A 495 -8.34 16.99 10.23
C ALA A 495 -8.98 18.07 11.12
N ILE A 496 -10.00 17.71 11.91
CA ILE A 496 -10.60 18.63 12.90
C ILE A 496 -9.57 19.06 13.96
N LEU A 497 -8.80 18.10 14.50
CA LEU A 497 -7.77 18.41 15.50
C LEU A 497 -6.65 19.30 14.95
N THR A 498 -6.26 19.08 13.70
CA THR A 498 -5.26 19.90 13.01
C THR A 498 -5.80 21.30 12.73
N ALA A 499 -7.05 21.42 12.26
CA ALA A 499 -7.71 22.72 12.09
C ALA A 499 -7.84 23.49 13.40
N ALA A 500 -8.31 22.84 14.48
CA ALA A 500 -8.44 23.45 15.79
C ALA A 500 -7.10 23.98 16.34
N ARG A 501 -6.02 23.22 16.18
CA ARG A 501 -4.66 23.67 16.56
C ARG A 501 -4.19 24.85 15.72
N GLY A 502 -4.42 24.83 14.42
CA GLY A 502 -4.05 25.93 13.52
C GLY A 502 -4.82 27.23 13.78
N LEU A 503 -5.95 27.13 14.48
CA LEU A 503 -6.81 28.23 14.92
C LEU A 503 -6.59 28.59 16.40
N ASP A 504 -5.57 28.01 17.07
CA ASP A 504 -5.27 28.21 18.49
C ASP A 504 -6.45 27.94 19.43
N LEU A 505 -7.34 27.01 19.08
CA LEU A 505 -8.43 26.60 19.97
C LEU A 505 -7.90 25.77 21.15
N PRO A 506 -8.58 25.83 22.31
CA PRO A 506 -8.24 24.96 23.43
C PRO A 506 -8.25 23.49 23.04
N PRO A 507 -7.27 22.66 23.46
CA PRO A 507 -7.19 21.25 23.11
C PRO A 507 -8.47 20.46 23.41
N GLU A 508 -9.18 20.80 24.50
CA GLU A 508 -10.42 20.15 24.91
C GLU A 508 -11.56 20.40 23.90
N GLU A 509 -11.61 21.60 23.34
CA GLU A 509 -12.59 21.97 22.34
C GLU A 509 -12.35 21.21 21.01
N GLY A 510 -11.10 21.17 20.56
CA GLY A 510 -10.71 20.37 19.41
C GLY A 510 -11.03 18.86 19.59
N GLN A 511 -10.77 18.31 20.79
CA GLN A 511 -11.11 16.93 21.12
C GLN A 511 -12.62 16.67 21.13
N TYR A 512 -13.39 17.61 21.68
CA TYR A 512 -14.85 17.55 21.69
C TYR A 512 -15.37 17.50 20.24
N LEU A 513 -14.98 18.44 19.39
CA LEU A 513 -15.40 18.49 17.99
C LEU A 513 -15.03 17.20 17.23
N ALA A 514 -13.81 16.70 17.42
CA ALA A 514 -13.36 15.45 16.81
C ALA A 514 -14.14 14.21 17.32
N SER A 515 -14.62 14.24 18.58
CA SER A 515 -15.40 13.14 19.17
C SER A 515 -16.77 12.97 18.51
N LEU A 516 -17.31 14.02 17.89
CA LEU A 516 -18.59 14.02 17.21
C LEU A 516 -18.59 13.20 15.90
N VAL A 517 -17.39 12.91 15.36
CA VAL A 517 -17.27 12.09 14.16
C VAL A 517 -17.60 10.64 14.48
N ASN A 518 -18.64 10.15 13.84
CA ASN A 518 -19.10 8.77 13.96
C ASN A 518 -18.16 7.79 13.28
N ALA A 519 -18.19 6.55 13.75
CA ALA A 519 -17.49 5.43 13.15
C ALA A 519 -18.43 4.23 13.03
N GLU A 520 -18.33 3.52 11.93
CA GLU A 520 -18.97 2.24 11.78
C GLU A 520 -17.92 1.14 11.65
N ARG A 521 -17.97 0.13 12.50
CA ARG A 521 -17.03 -1.01 12.50
C ARG A 521 -15.54 -0.61 12.48
N GLY A 522 -15.21 0.45 13.25
CA GLY A 522 -13.84 0.95 13.35
C GLY A 522 -13.39 1.87 12.20
N GLN A 523 -14.22 2.08 11.18
CA GLN A 523 -13.95 3.05 10.12
C GLN A 523 -14.68 4.37 10.41
N LEU A 524 -13.94 5.47 10.40
CA LEU A 524 -14.50 6.81 10.58
C LEU A 524 -15.25 7.22 9.32
N PHE A 525 -16.40 7.86 9.50
CA PHE A 525 -17.06 8.55 8.39
C PHE A 525 -16.25 9.77 7.93
N SER A 526 -16.33 10.08 6.64
CA SER A 526 -15.72 11.31 6.11
C SER A 526 -16.45 12.53 6.66
N LEU A 527 -15.79 13.69 6.68
CA LEU A 527 -16.43 14.95 7.07
C LEU A 527 -17.62 15.27 6.14
N HIS A 528 -17.50 14.94 4.86
CA HIS A 528 -18.58 15.08 3.90
C HIS A 528 -19.78 14.20 4.29
N THR A 529 -19.56 12.92 4.60
CA THR A 529 -20.64 12.02 5.03
C THR A 529 -21.29 12.48 6.32
N MET A 530 -20.51 12.99 7.27
CA MET A 530 -21.03 13.54 8.52
C MET A 530 -21.93 14.75 8.30
N TYR A 531 -21.60 15.62 7.35
CA TYR A 531 -22.31 16.88 7.13
C TYR A 531 -23.48 16.75 6.16
N TYR A 532 -23.29 16.01 5.06
CA TYR A 532 -24.29 15.90 3.96
C TYR A 532 -25.01 14.55 3.91
N GLY A 533 -24.51 13.55 4.65
CA GLY A 533 -24.95 12.15 4.51
C GLY A 533 -24.33 11.43 3.32
N ASP A 534 -24.71 10.18 3.15
CA ASP A 534 -24.39 9.35 1.98
C ASP A 534 -25.62 8.57 1.56
N GLU A 535 -26.22 8.95 0.44
CA GLU A 535 -27.42 8.30 -0.10
C GLU A 535 -27.16 6.88 -0.58
N ASN A 536 -25.92 6.57 -1.06
CA ASN A 536 -25.58 5.25 -1.57
C ASN A 536 -25.48 4.22 -0.42
N ASP A 537 -25.00 4.65 0.74
CA ASP A 537 -24.86 3.80 1.93
C ASP A 537 -26.00 3.99 2.94
N ASN A 538 -27.02 4.80 2.59
CA ASN A 538 -28.18 5.09 3.44
C ASN A 538 -27.78 5.70 4.81
N ILE A 539 -26.75 6.55 4.81
CA ILE A 539 -26.24 7.23 6.00
C ILE A 539 -26.84 8.64 6.06
N PRO A 540 -27.70 8.96 7.04
CA PRO A 540 -28.22 10.31 7.19
C PRO A 540 -27.15 11.27 7.71
N PRO A 541 -27.24 12.58 7.38
CA PRO A 541 -26.36 13.58 7.96
C PRO A 541 -26.52 13.65 9.49
N SER A 542 -25.44 13.97 10.20
CA SER A 542 -25.42 14.06 11.66
C SER A 542 -25.83 15.47 12.11
N SER A 543 -27.05 15.64 12.65
CA SER A 543 -27.56 16.95 13.11
C SER A 543 -26.66 17.59 14.14
N THR A 544 -26.20 16.83 15.14
CA THR A 544 -25.29 17.34 16.19
C THR A 544 -23.97 17.81 15.62
N PHE A 545 -23.40 17.05 14.68
CA PHE A 545 -22.17 17.44 14.00
C PHE A 545 -22.33 18.74 13.22
N ILE A 546 -23.42 18.86 12.45
CA ILE A 546 -23.75 20.05 11.67
C ILE A 546 -23.94 21.28 12.56
N GLU A 547 -24.69 21.14 13.66
CA GLU A 547 -24.91 22.23 14.61
C GLU A 547 -23.60 22.77 15.22
N GLU A 548 -22.70 21.88 15.62
CA GLU A 548 -21.41 22.26 16.19
C GLU A 548 -20.45 22.83 15.12
N MET A 549 -20.39 22.27 13.93
CA MET A 549 -19.57 22.83 12.84
C MET A 549 -20.09 24.23 12.41
N ASN A 550 -21.39 24.47 12.45
CA ASN A 550 -21.95 25.79 12.17
C ASN A 550 -21.60 26.85 13.22
N LYS A 551 -21.26 26.44 14.45
CA LYS A 551 -20.71 27.34 15.49
C LYS A 551 -19.22 27.60 15.29
N HIS A 552 -18.51 26.69 14.56
CA HIS A 552 -17.08 26.76 14.30
C HIS A 552 -16.80 26.74 12.77
N PRO A 553 -17.30 27.71 11.99
CA PRO A 553 -17.19 27.71 10.53
C PRO A 553 -15.72 27.69 10.06
N ASP A 554 -14.82 28.34 10.79
CA ASP A 554 -13.38 28.36 10.47
C ASP A 554 -12.74 26.98 10.63
N VAL A 555 -13.12 26.22 11.66
CA VAL A 555 -12.68 24.82 11.84
C VAL A 555 -13.17 23.95 10.70
N TRP A 556 -14.46 24.13 10.33
CA TRP A 556 -15.08 23.39 9.23
C TRP A 556 -14.38 23.64 7.90
N GLU A 557 -14.14 24.92 7.57
CA GLU A 557 -13.50 25.32 6.31
C GLU A 557 -12.10 24.71 6.17
N VAL A 558 -11.29 24.80 7.23
CA VAL A 558 -9.94 24.23 7.24
C VAL A 558 -10.00 22.70 7.22
N ALA A 559 -10.80 22.08 8.09
CA ALA A 559 -10.85 20.62 8.24
C ALA A 559 -11.27 19.91 6.94
N GLN A 560 -12.30 20.40 6.24
CA GLN A 560 -12.74 19.80 4.98
C GLN A 560 -11.70 19.93 3.86
N LYS A 561 -10.89 20.98 3.84
CA LYS A 561 -9.83 21.18 2.84
C LYS A 561 -8.64 20.28 3.08
N ILE A 562 -8.31 20.01 4.33
CA ILE A 562 -7.14 19.20 4.69
C ILE A 562 -7.46 17.70 4.87
N GLU A 563 -8.74 17.32 4.95
CA GLU A 563 -9.11 15.89 5.02
C GLU A 563 -8.58 15.13 3.80
N GLY A 564 -7.91 14.02 4.07
CA GLY A 564 -7.31 13.17 3.04
C GLY A 564 -5.91 13.58 2.60
N LEU A 565 -5.39 14.75 3.01
CA LEU A 565 -4.00 15.12 2.70
C LEU A 565 -3.03 14.14 3.35
N ILE A 566 -1.97 13.82 2.62
CA ILE A 566 -0.85 13.06 3.18
C ILE A 566 -0.21 13.91 4.29
N CYS A 567 0.07 13.27 5.42
CA CYS A 567 0.63 13.95 6.59
C CYS A 567 1.85 13.22 7.18
N GLY A 568 2.33 12.16 6.56
CA GLY A 568 3.55 11.48 6.99
C GLY A 568 3.78 10.11 6.41
N LEU A 569 5.00 9.63 6.61
CA LEU A 569 5.47 8.31 6.19
C LEU A 569 5.23 7.27 7.29
N GLY A 570 4.73 6.10 6.91
CA GLY A 570 4.57 4.91 7.73
C GLY A 570 5.21 3.69 7.09
N ILE A 571 5.06 2.54 7.75
CA ILE A 571 5.57 1.24 7.30
C ILE A 571 4.39 0.28 7.22
N HIS A 572 4.28 -0.48 6.14
CA HIS A 572 3.31 -1.57 6.03
C HIS A 572 3.65 -2.67 7.04
N ALA A 573 2.64 -3.18 7.75
CA ALA A 573 2.86 -4.10 8.88
C ALA A 573 3.58 -5.40 8.50
N GLY A 574 3.32 -5.95 7.31
CA GLY A 574 3.85 -7.23 6.84
C GLY A 574 4.70 -7.13 5.58
N GLY A 575 4.37 -6.21 4.68
CA GLY A 575 4.89 -6.18 3.33
C GLY A 575 6.40 -5.99 3.22
N VAL A 576 7.04 -6.90 2.50
CA VAL A 576 8.45 -6.84 2.10
C VAL A 576 8.52 -7.06 0.60
N VAL A 577 9.28 -6.25 -0.10
CA VAL A 577 9.50 -6.36 -1.54
C VAL A 577 10.92 -6.82 -1.79
N PHE A 578 11.06 -7.77 -2.71
CA PHE A 578 12.34 -8.26 -3.19
C PHE A 578 12.48 -7.94 -4.68
N ASN A 579 13.68 -7.62 -5.10
CA ASN A 579 14.01 -7.42 -6.50
C ASN A 579 15.30 -8.17 -6.86
N ASP A 580 15.42 -8.61 -8.10
CA ASP A 580 16.63 -9.25 -8.63
C ASP A 580 17.64 -8.23 -9.22
N GLU A 581 17.23 -6.94 -9.26
CA GLU A 581 18.07 -5.80 -9.63
C GLU A 581 18.01 -4.70 -8.55
N PRO A 582 18.92 -3.72 -8.55
CA PRO A 582 18.84 -2.60 -7.61
C PRO A 582 17.50 -1.86 -7.70
N PHE A 583 16.92 -1.50 -6.54
CA PHE A 583 15.64 -0.78 -6.50
C PHE A 583 15.63 0.49 -7.32
N THR A 584 16.76 1.21 -7.40
CA THR A 584 16.88 2.48 -8.11
C THR A 584 16.61 2.38 -9.62
N ASN A 585 16.64 1.17 -10.19
CA ASN A 585 16.22 0.91 -11.57
C ASN A 585 14.68 0.95 -11.74
N THR A 586 13.93 0.98 -10.64
CA THR A 586 12.45 0.92 -10.67
C THR A 586 11.80 1.95 -9.75
N ALA A 587 12.30 2.13 -8.53
CA ALA A 587 11.76 3.02 -7.51
C ALA A 587 12.88 3.52 -6.58
N SER A 588 12.64 4.64 -5.90
CA SER A 588 13.55 5.10 -4.83
C SER A 588 13.33 4.32 -3.54
N LEU A 589 14.34 4.37 -2.66
CA LEU A 589 14.24 3.91 -1.27
C LEU A 589 14.21 5.11 -0.32
N MET A 590 13.49 4.95 0.77
CA MET A 590 13.36 5.97 1.82
C MET A 590 13.69 5.38 3.19
N ARG A 591 13.85 6.24 4.18
CA ARG A 591 14.02 5.83 5.58
C ARG A 591 12.82 6.32 6.40
N ALA A 592 12.08 5.39 6.97
CA ALA A 592 10.96 5.67 7.86
C ALA A 592 11.40 6.35 9.17
N PRO A 593 10.47 6.89 9.99
CA PRO A 593 10.80 7.57 11.24
C PRO A 593 11.60 6.75 12.24
N ASP A 594 11.39 5.44 12.29
CA ASP A 594 12.12 4.49 13.16
C ASP A 594 13.47 4.04 12.61
N GLY A 595 13.85 4.50 11.43
CA GLY A 595 15.09 4.14 10.75
C GLY A 595 14.97 2.99 9.74
N THR A 596 13.83 2.32 9.64
CA THR A 596 13.60 1.23 8.69
C THR A 596 13.68 1.73 7.24
N ILE A 597 14.30 0.94 6.36
CA ILE A 597 14.32 1.20 4.92
C ILE A 597 12.98 0.76 4.33
N VAL A 598 12.36 1.67 3.61
CA VAL A 598 11.06 1.47 2.94
C VAL A 598 11.14 1.89 1.47
N SER A 599 10.26 1.35 0.65
CA SER A 599 10.09 1.77 -0.75
C SER A 599 9.62 3.22 -0.87
N GLY A 600 9.96 3.89 -1.97
CA GLY A 600 9.47 5.23 -2.29
C GLY A 600 7.99 5.27 -2.68
N PHE A 601 7.42 4.12 -3.07
CA PHE A 601 6.00 3.97 -3.42
C PHE A 601 5.29 3.09 -2.39
N GLU A 602 4.00 3.34 -2.18
CA GLU A 602 3.13 2.43 -1.43
C GLU A 602 2.72 1.21 -2.28
N LEU A 603 2.09 0.21 -1.63
CA LEU A 603 1.82 -1.09 -2.22
C LEU A 603 1.19 -1.03 -3.62
N HIS A 604 0.11 -0.25 -3.78
CA HIS A 604 -0.64 -0.21 -5.04
C HIS A 604 0.19 0.36 -6.20
N ASP A 605 1.06 1.31 -5.90
CA ASP A 605 1.95 1.93 -6.88
C ASP A 605 3.18 1.03 -7.19
N LEU A 606 3.67 0.26 -6.19
CA LEU A 606 4.70 -0.76 -6.39
C LEU A 606 4.26 -1.85 -7.37
N GLU A 607 3.03 -2.36 -7.23
CA GLU A 607 2.47 -3.37 -8.14
C GLU A 607 2.46 -2.89 -9.60
N LYS A 608 2.14 -1.60 -9.83
CA LYS A 608 2.19 -0.99 -11.17
C LYS A 608 3.61 -0.89 -11.74
N CYS A 609 4.61 -0.86 -10.87
CA CYS A 609 6.02 -0.92 -11.25
C CYS A 609 6.58 -2.34 -11.31
N SER A 610 5.72 -3.36 -11.21
CA SER A 610 6.14 -4.78 -11.19
C SER A 610 6.95 -5.20 -9.96
N LEU A 611 6.80 -4.50 -8.84
CA LEU A 611 7.41 -4.85 -7.57
C LEU A 611 6.36 -5.56 -6.70
N ILE A 612 6.55 -6.87 -6.50
CA ILE A 612 5.58 -7.73 -5.80
C ILE A 612 5.91 -7.79 -4.32
N LYS A 613 4.87 -7.63 -3.51
CA LYS A 613 4.91 -7.76 -2.06
C LYS A 613 4.90 -9.24 -1.65
N TYR A 614 5.71 -9.56 -0.64
CA TYR A 614 5.64 -10.78 0.15
C TYR A 614 5.32 -10.39 1.59
N ASP A 615 4.29 -10.99 2.18
CA ASP A 615 3.85 -10.61 3.53
C ASP A 615 4.51 -11.47 4.61
N LEU A 616 5.41 -10.85 5.38
CA LEU A 616 5.98 -11.40 6.60
C LEU A 616 5.32 -10.71 7.80
N LEU A 617 4.30 -11.34 8.37
CA LEU A 617 3.45 -10.75 9.40
C LEU A 617 3.98 -11.06 10.81
N SER A 618 4.12 -10.03 11.63
CA SER A 618 4.45 -10.18 13.04
C SER A 618 3.22 -10.55 13.84
N VAL A 619 3.25 -11.72 14.51
CA VAL A 619 2.12 -12.22 15.28
C VAL A 619 2.57 -12.50 16.73
N GLU A 620 1.87 -11.90 17.70
CA GLU A 620 2.24 -11.98 19.12
C GLU A 620 2.21 -13.41 19.68
N CYS A 621 1.29 -14.26 19.21
CA CYS A 621 1.29 -15.67 19.65
C CYS A 621 2.57 -16.40 19.20
N MET A 622 3.15 -16.05 18.04
CA MET A 622 4.42 -16.60 17.60
C MET A 622 5.58 -16.16 18.52
N ASP A 623 5.53 -14.95 19.09
CA ASP A 623 6.51 -14.51 20.09
C ASP A 623 6.49 -15.39 21.33
N LYS A 624 5.31 -15.69 21.83
CA LYS A 624 5.11 -16.54 23.02
C LYS A 624 5.61 -17.97 22.79
N ILE A 625 5.27 -18.56 21.63
CA ILE A 625 5.75 -19.89 21.23
C ILE A 625 7.27 -19.89 21.08
N GLN A 626 7.85 -18.90 20.43
CA GLN A 626 9.31 -18.76 20.26
C GLN A 626 10.02 -18.72 21.60
N ILE A 627 9.55 -17.87 22.53
CA ILE A 627 10.12 -17.74 23.87
C ILE A 627 10.01 -19.08 24.62
N CYS A 628 8.86 -19.76 24.56
CA CYS A 628 8.69 -21.06 25.23
C CYS A 628 9.69 -22.11 24.71
N LEU A 629 9.86 -22.20 23.40
CA LEU A 629 10.85 -23.12 22.80
C LEU A 629 12.28 -22.78 23.22
N GLU A 630 12.66 -21.51 23.20
CA GLU A 630 13.98 -21.04 23.63
C GLU A 630 14.24 -21.35 25.11
N LEU A 631 13.24 -21.16 26.00
CA LEU A 631 13.34 -21.51 27.40
C LEU A 631 13.48 -23.03 27.63
N LEU A 632 12.69 -23.83 26.93
CA LEU A 632 12.78 -25.30 27.03
C LEU A 632 14.16 -25.81 26.60
N GLN A 633 14.74 -25.23 25.57
CA GLN A 633 16.13 -25.53 25.16
C GLN A 633 17.13 -25.07 26.22
N GLN A 634 16.98 -23.84 26.74
CA GLN A 634 17.89 -23.28 27.75
C GLN A 634 17.93 -24.15 29.04
N TYR A 635 16.75 -24.66 29.45
CA TYR A 635 16.66 -25.48 30.64
C TYR A 635 16.88 -27.00 30.39
N GLY A 636 17.23 -27.39 29.16
CA GLY A 636 17.58 -28.78 28.83
C GLY A 636 16.39 -29.73 28.71
N PHE A 637 15.16 -29.22 28.57
CA PHE A 637 13.97 -30.07 28.37
C PHE A 637 13.86 -30.59 26.92
N ILE A 638 14.45 -29.87 25.97
CA ILE A 638 14.54 -30.26 24.56
C ILE A 638 15.96 -30.15 24.04
N ASP A 639 16.28 -30.97 23.05
CA ASP A 639 17.63 -31.10 22.50
C ASP A 639 18.07 -29.81 21.79
N SER A 640 19.15 -29.21 22.28
CA SER A 640 19.74 -27.98 21.72
C SER A 640 20.66 -28.22 20.51
N SER A 641 20.90 -29.48 20.13
CA SER A 641 21.71 -29.82 18.95
C SER A 641 20.94 -29.76 17.64
N LYS A 642 19.62 -29.69 17.70
CA LYS A 642 18.73 -29.61 16.53
C LYS A 642 18.55 -28.16 16.07
N THR A 643 18.28 -27.98 14.78
CA THR A 643 17.87 -26.68 14.24
C THR A 643 16.57 -26.21 14.84
N LEU A 644 16.29 -24.92 14.79
CA LEU A 644 15.03 -24.36 15.28
C LEU A 644 13.81 -24.99 14.58
N LYS A 645 13.90 -25.21 13.26
CA LYS A 645 12.82 -25.85 12.48
C LYS A 645 12.57 -27.28 12.96
N GLU A 646 13.61 -28.09 13.08
CA GLU A 646 13.50 -29.46 13.60
C GLU A 646 12.95 -29.49 15.02
N THR A 647 13.38 -28.57 15.88
CA THR A 647 12.87 -28.44 17.25
C THR A 647 11.37 -28.12 17.25
N TYR A 648 10.96 -27.12 16.48
CA TYR A 648 9.56 -26.74 16.32
C TYR A 648 8.72 -27.91 15.81
N GLU A 649 9.13 -28.55 14.72
CA GLU A 649 8.42 -29.68 14.12
C GLU A 649 8.27 -30.86 15.08
N ASN A 650 9.31 -31.17 15.87
CA ASN A 650 9.27 -32.29 16.80
C ASN A 650 8.45 -32.01 18.08
N VAL A 651 8.38 -30.76 18.54
CA VAL A 651 7.71 -30.42 19.83
C VAL A 651 6.28 -29.99 19.61
N ILE A 652 6.03 -29.12 18.63
CA ILE A 652 4.74 -28.48 18.39
C ILE A 652 4.34 -28.43 16.91
N GLY A 653 4.97 -29.25 16.06
CA GLY A 653 4.56 -29.38 14.67
C GLY A 653 3.07 -29.69 14.53
N VAL A 654 2.43 -29.16 13.49
CA VAL A 654 0.97 -29.19 13.27
C VAL A 654 0.34 -30.59 13.50
N TYR A 655 1.07 -31.65 13.17
CA TYR A 655 0.60 -33.04 13.31
C TYR A 655 1.22 -33.80 14.50
N ASN A 656 2.04 -33.12 15.30
CA ASN A 656 2.68 -33.70 16.50
C ASN A 656 2.00 -33.27 17.81
N ILE A 657 1.04 -32.32 17.73
CA ILE A 657 0.27 -31.88 18.88
C ILE A 657 -0.91 -32.83 19.11
N ASP A 658 -1.15 -33.25 20.38
CA ASP A 658 -2.37 -33.94 20.75
C ASP A 658 -3.56 -32.97 20.80
N ARG A 659 -4.28 -32.89 19.68
CA ARG A 659 -5.45 -32.02 19.51
C ARG A 659 -6.67 -32.53 20.30
N THR A 660 -6.60 -33.72 20.90
CA THR A 660 -7.68 -34.35 21.67
C THR A 660 -7.51 -34.22 23.19
N SER A 661 -6.46 -33.56 23.67
CA SER A 661 -6.15 -33.37 25.07
C SER A 661 -7.30 -32.71 25.83
N GLU A 662 -7.93 -33.42 26.78
CA GLU A 662 -9.00 -32.89 27.63
C GLU A 662 -8.52 -31.70 28.48
N ASP A 663 -7.29 -31.76 28.99
CA ASP A 663 -6.71 -30.67 29.77
C ASP A 663 -6.58 -29.39 28.96
N MET A 664 -6.21 -29.49 27.69
CA MET A 664 -6.14 -28.35 26.79
C MET A 664 -7.53 -27.71 26.59
N TRP A 665 -8.54 -28.51 26.28
CA TRP A 665 -9.90 -28.01 26.08
C TRP A 665 -10.50 -27.44 27.35
N LYS A 666 -10.22 -28.04 28.50
CA LYS A 666 -10.62 -27.52 29.81
C LYS A 666 -10.04 -26.11 30.06
N MET A 667 -8.78 -25.88 29.71
CA MET A 667 -8.19 -24.54 29.81
C MET A 667 -8.94 -23.52 28.93
N VAL A 668 -9.35 -23.91 27.71
CA VAL A 668 -10.15 -23.06 26.81
C VAL A 668 -11.50 -22.72 27.45
N TRP A 669 -12.21 -23.71 28.03
CA TRP A 669 -13.51 -23.50 28.69
C TRP A 669 -13.41 -22.68 29.99
N GLU A 670 -12.28 -22.78 30.69
CA GLU A 670 -11.98 -21.97 31.88
C GLU A 670 -11.49 -20.55 31.52
N HIS A 671 -11.56 -20.18 30.25
CA HIS A 671 -11.10 -18.89 29.71
C HIS A 671 -9.62 -18.56 29.95
N LYS A 672 -8.76 -19.57 30.11
CA LYS A 672 -7.30 -19.43 30.15
C LYS A 672 -6.74 -19.32 28.72
N ILE A 673 -7.18 -18.30 27.99
CA ILE A 673 -7.01 -18.16 26.53
C ILE A 673 -6.14 -16.96 26.11
N THR A 674 -5.30 -16.45 27.01
CA THR A 674 -4.44 -15.27 26.79
C THR A 674 -3.53 -15.34 25.54
N SER A 675 -3.38 -16.53 24.96
CA SER A 675 -2.57 -16.74 23.75
C SER A 675 -3.36 -17.35 22.61
N LEU A 676 -4.67 -17.48 22.76
CA LEU A 676 -5.52 -18.04 21.73
C LEU A 676 -5.92 -16.95 20.73
N PHE A 677 -5.28 -16.96 19.56
CA PHE A 677 -5.39 -15.90 18.55
C PHE A 677 -6.85 -15.57 18.21
N GLN A 678 -7.19 -14.27 18.29
CA GLN A 678 -8.51 -13.71 18.03
C GLN A 678 -9.65 -14.09 19.00
N MET A 679 -9.44 -15.03 19.92
CA MET A 679 -10.46 -15.46 20.91
C MET A 679 -10.37 -14.72 22.25
N GLU A 680 -9.33 -13.92 22.45
CA GLU A 680 -9.10 -13.15 23.68
C GLU A 680 -10.10 -11.98 23.87
N GLN A 681 -10.83 -11.62 22.81
CA GLN A 681 -11.80 -10.53 22.86
C GLN A 681 -13.12 -11.00 23.52
N GLN A 682 -13.90 -10.04 24.01
CA GLN A 682 -15.16 -10.31 24.71
C GLN A 682 -16.13 -11.20 23.90
N SER A 683 -16.20 -10.99 22.59
CA SER A 683 -17.04 -11.83 21.69
C SER A 683 -16.57 -13.28 21.62
N GLY A 684 -15.24 -13.51 21.58
CA GLY A 684 -14.65 -14.84 21.59
C GLY A 684 -14.89 -15.56 22.92
N ILE A 685 -14.65 -14.87 24.04
CA ILE A 685 -14.91 -15.39 25.40
C ILE A 685 -16.37 -15.82 25.56
N GLN A 686 -17.32 -14.96 25.16
CA GLN A 686 -18.74 -15.26 25.22
C GLN A 686 -19.14 -16.44 24.33
N ALA A 687 -18.54 -16.52 23.14
CA ALA A 687 -18.80 -17.61 22.21
C ALA A 687 -18.30 -18.97 22.76
N ILE A 688 -17.07 -19.01 23.30
CA ILE A 688 -16.50 -20.20 23.96
C ILE A 688 -17.41 -20.66 25.14
N ALA A 689 -17.85 -19.70 25.97
CA ALA A 689 -18.74 -20.02 27.11
C ALA A 689 -20.10 -20.64 26.69
N LYS A 690 -20.61 -20.23 25.51
CA LYS A 690 -21.87 -20.73 24.95
C LYS A 690 -21.75 -22.11 24.29
N THR A 691 -20.62 -22.37 23.64
CA THR A 691 -20.47 -23.46 22.68
C THR A 691 -19.59 -24.60 23.17
N HIS A 692 -18.73 -24.39 24.19
CA HIS A 692 -17.77 -25.36 24.71
C HIS A 692 -17.05 -26.15 23.60
N PRO A 693 -16.18 -25.51 22.78
CA PRO A 693 -15.50 -26.15 21.65
C PRO A 693 -14.65 -27.34 22.12
N THR A 694 -14.61 -28.40 21.31
CA THR A 694 -13.85 -29.63 21.57
C THR A 694 -12.86 -29.96 20.46
N SER A 695 -12.80 -29.14 19.43
CA SER A 695 -11.90 -29.33 18.30
C SER A 695 -11.42 -27.99 17.74
N VAL A 696 -10.33 -28.04 16.98
CA VAL A 696 -9.82 -26.86 16.23
C VAL A 696 -10.86 -26.41 15.22
N ASP A 697 -11.59 -27.32 14.58
CA ASP A 697 -12.69 -27.02 13.65
C ASP A 697 -13.82 -26.24 14.33
N ASP A 698 -14.17 -26.61 15.59
CA ASP A 698 -15.12 -25.86 16.40
C ASP A 698 -14.65 -24.42 16.63
N LEU A 699 -13.38 -24.23 17.02
CA LEU A 699 -12.81 -22.89 17.22
C LEU A 699 -12.82 -22.07 15.94
N ALA A 700 -12.48 -22.67 14.79
CA ALA A 700 -12.52 -22.04 13.50
C ALA A 700 -13.94 -21.60 13.11
N THR A 701 -14.92 -22.47 13.37
CA THR A 701 -16.34 -22.20 13.15
C THR A 701 -16.82 -21.05 14.04
N ILE A 702 -16.54 -21.10 15.35
CA ILE A 702 -16.89 -20.04 16.31
C ILE A 702 -16.31 -18.70 15.90
N ASN A 703 -15.02 -18.66 15.54
CA ASN A 703 -14.36 -17.44 15.08
C ASN A 703 -15.00 -16.86 13.81
N SER A 704 -15.56 -17.70 12.95
CA SER A 704 -16.29 -17.28 11.77
C SER A 704 -17.69 -16.73 12.15
N VAL A 705 -18.41 -17.46 13.00
CA VAL A 705 -19.79 -17.13 13.39
C VAL A 705 -19.89 -15.80 14.14
N ILE A 706 -18.96 -15.48 15.05
CA ILE A 706 -18.95 -14.22 15.81
C ILE A 706 -18.82 -12.96 14.94
N ARG A 707 -18.53 -13.12 13.68
CA ARG A 707 -18.36 -12.03 12.69
C ARG A 707 -19.56 -11.85 11.78
N LEU A 708 -20.49 -12.78 11.76
CA LEU A 708 -21.73 -12.69 11.00
C LEU A 708 -22.67 -11.65 11.62
N MET A 709 -23.64 -11.18 10.84
CA MET A 709 -24.69 -10.26 11.30
C MET A 709 -25.98 -10.99 11.62
N ALA A 710 -26.69 -10.51 12.63
CA ALA A 710 -28.10 -10.86 12.82
C ALA A 710 -28.92 -10.46 11.58
N GLN A 711 -29.89 -11.29 11.23
CA GLN A 711 -30.75 -11.05 10.05
C GLN A 711 -31.58 -9.77 10.17
N GLU A 712 -32.05 -9.46 11.39
CA GLU A 712 -32.87 -8.30 11.69
C GLU A 712 -32.32 -7.54 12.90
N LYS A 713 -32.56 -6.24 12.96
CA LYS A 713 -32.19 -5.40 14.10
C LYS A 713 -32.96 -5.87 15.35
N GLY A 714 -32.25 -6.47 16.30
CA GLY A 714 -32.83 -7.08 17.51
C GLY A 714 -33.22 -8.57 17.38
N GLY A 715 -32.89 -9.22 16.24
CA GLY A 715 -33.05 -10.66 16.05
C GLY A 715 -32.00 -11.52 16.76
N GLU A 716 -32.16 -12.85 16.71
CA GLU A 716 -31.24 -13.81 17.28
C GLU A 716 -29.82 -13.61 16.69
N SER A 717 -28.81 -13.60 17.55
CA SER A 717 -27.42 -13.45 17.07
C SER A 717 -26.95 -14.73 16.37
N PRO A 718 -26.07 -14.66 15.37
CA PRO A 718 -25.55 -15.85 14.70
C PRO A 718 -24.90 -16.86 15.65
N ILE A 719 -24.22 -16.40 16.70
CA ILE A 719 -23.61 -17.29 17.70
C ILE A 719 -24.65 -18.01 18.57
N ASP A 720 -25.76 -17.35 18.89
CA ASP A 720 -26.86 -17.98 19.61
C ASP A 720 -27.56 -19.02 18.73
N LYS A 721 -27.78 -18.69 17.44
CA LYS A 721 -28.34 -19.62 16.46
C LYS A 721 -27.45 -20.85 16.27
N TYR A 722 -26.12 -20.63 16.15
CA TYR A 722 -25.14 -21.70 16.03
C TYR A 722 -25.16 -22.62 17.27
N ALA A 723 -25.09 -22.04 18.46
CA ALA A 723 -25.12 -22.82 19.72
C ALA A 723 -26.42 -23.65 19.83
N ARG A 724 -27.53 -23.02 19.49
CA ARG A 724 -28.85 -23.69 19.50
C ARG A 724 -28.94 -24.85 18.51
N PHE A 725 -28.52 -24.65 17.27
CA PHE A 725 -28.55 -25.72 16.26
C PHE A 725 -27.53 -26.81 16.51
N ARG A 726 -26.41 -26.50 17.17
CA ARG A 726 -25.40 -27.47 17.59
C ARG A 726 -25.94 -28.36 18.71
N GLU A 727 -26.62 -27.80 19.69
CA GLU A 727 -27.23 -28.53 20.82
C GLU A 727 -28.52 -29.25 20.41
N HIS A 728 -29.31 -28.66 19.52
CA HIS A 728 -30.60 -29.09 19.05
C HIS A 728 -30.71 -29.09 17.51
N PRO A 729 -30.07 -30.08 16.83
CA PRO A 729 -30.10 -30.14 15.35
C PRO A 729 -31.49 -30.22 14.76
N GLU A 730 -32.46 -30.79 15.49
CA GLU A 730 -33.88 -30.85 15.10
C GLU A 730 -34.50 -29.46 14.85
N GLN A 731 -33.99 -28.42 15.52
CA GLN A 731 -34.52 -27.05 15.33
C GLN A 731 -34.11 -26.43 13.98
N TRP A 732 -32.98 -26.83 13.41
CA TRP A 732 -32.64 -26.48 12.05
C TRP A 732 -33.59 -27.16 11.04
N GLU A 733 -33.89 -28.42 11.28
CA GLU A 733 -34.90 -29.17 10.50
C GLU A 733 -36.28 -28.49 10.55
N GLU A 734 -36.69 -28.04 11.73
CA GLU A 734 -37.93 -27.28 11.91
C GLU A 734 -37.92 -25.95 11.16
N GLU A 735 -36.82 -25.20 11.22
CA GLU A 735 -36.67 -23.95 10.49
C GLU A 735 -36.80 -24.17 8.97
N MET A 736 -36.08 -25.17 8.42
CA MET A 736 -36.20 -25.49 6.99
C MET A 736 -37.63 -25.91 6.62
N THR A 737 -38.34 -26.60 7.50
CA THR A 737 -39.74 -26.98 7.31
C THR A 737 -40.65 -25.75 7.27
N GLN A 738 -40.44 -24.77 8.15
CA GLN A 738 -41.21 -23.53 8.20
C GLN A 738 -41.04 -22.71 6.93
N TYR A 739 -39.83 -22.76 6.32
CA TYR A 739 -39.59 -22.15 5.01
C TYR A 739 -40.14 -22.95 3.83
N GLY A 740 -40.76 -24.12 4.09
CA GLY A 740 -41.43 -24.94 3.06
C GLY A 740 -40.50 -25.84 2.27
N LEU A 741 -39.29 -26.12 2.76
CA LEU A 741 -38.34 -26.99 2.06
C LEU A 741 -38.79 -28.45 2.12
N THR A 742 -38.67 -29.14 0.99
CA THR A 742 -38.90 -30.59 0.88
C THR A 742 -37.74 -31.40 1.47
N THR A 743 -37.97 -32.71 1.73
CA THR A 743 -36.94 -33.62 2.26
C THR A 743 -35.71 -33.68 1.33
N GLU A 744 -35.91 -33.62 0.02
CA GLU A 744 -34.76 -33.65 -0.91
C GLU A 744 -33.98 -32.35 -0.90
N GLU A 745 -34.64 -31.20 -0.81
CA GLU A 745 -34.00 -29.89 -0.71
C GLU A 745 -33.20 -29.74 0.59
N LYS A 746 -33.70 -30.27 1.70
CA LYS A 746 -32.98 -30.32 2.96
C LYS A 746 -31.68 -31.13 2.85
N LYS A 747 -31.70 -32.28 2.16
CA LYS A 747 -30.49 -33.09 1.92
C LYS A 747 -29.40 -32.28 1.16
N ILE A 748 -29.79 -31.41 0.25
CA ILE A 748 -28.85 -30.55 -0.47
C ILE A 748 -28.11 -29.63 0.51
N LEU A 749 -28.86 -29.01 1.43
CA LEU A 749 -28.29 -28.11 2.45
C LEU A 749 -27.43 -28.88 3.47
N HIS A 750 -27.88 -30.05 3.93
CA HIS A 750 -27.10 -30.91 4.84
C HIS A 750 -25.72 -31.25 4.27
N LYS A 751 -25.64 -31.59 3.01
CA LYS A 751 -24.36 -31.92 2.35
C LYS A 751 -23.27 -30.84 2.54
N GLU A 752 -23.67 -29.58 2.60
CA GLU A 752 -22.73 -28.46 2.63
C GLU A 752 -22.65 -27.77 4.02
N LEU A 753 -23.71 -27.85 4.82
CA LEU A 753 -23.83 -27.04 6.03
C LEU A 753 -23.83 -27.85 7.34
N ASP A 754 -23.80 -29.19 7.32
CA ASP A 754 -23.71 -29.99 8.54
C ASP A 754 -22.47 -29.62 9.37
N ILE A 755 -21.35 -29.41 8.72
CA ILE A 755 -20.10 -29.04 9.37
C ILE A 755 -20.18 -27.69 10.13
N SER A 756 -21.12 -26.84 9.77
CA SER A 756 -21.37 -25.52 10.36
C SER A 756 -22.74 -25.42 11.07
N CYS A 757 -23.32 -26.56 11.38
CA CYS A 757 -24.63 -26.68 12.06
C CYS A 757 -25.71 -25.80 11.37
N GLY A 758 -25.82 -25.87 10.05
CA GLY A 758 -26.85 -25.19 9.29
C GLY A 758 -26.60 -23.72 8.96
N LEU A 759 -25.44 -23.15 9.30
CA LEU A 759 -25.11 -21.77 8.99
C LEU A 759 -24.11 -21.68 7.82
N SER A 760 -24.34 -20.73 6.91
CA SER A 760 -23.32 -20.34 5.92
C SER A 760 -22.34 -19.37 6.58
N ILE A 761 -21.22 -19.90 7.08
CA ILE A 761 -20.24 -19.14 7.88
C ILE A 761 -19.02 -18.69 7.08
N ALA A 762 -18.81 -19.28 5.89
CA ALA A 762 -17.65 -19.05 5.06
C ALA A 762 -18.04 -18.54 3.67
N GLN A 763 -17.14 -17.75 3.07
CA GLN A 763 -17.32 -17.30 1.69
C GLN A 763 -17.44 -18.46 0.72
N GLU A 764 -16.70 -19.52 0.95
CA GLU A 764 -16.67 -20.73 0.15
C GLU A 764 -18.05 -21.40 0.13
N GLN A 765 -18.70 -21.51 1.29
CA GLN A 765 -20.02 -22.17 1.41
C GLN A 765 -21.08 -21.46 0.58
N PHE A 766 -21.22 -20.13 0.69
CA PHE A 766 -22.26 -19.47 -0.11
C PHE A 766 -21.89 -19.41 -1.61
N MET A 767 -20.60 -19.42 -1.97
CA MET A 767 -20.18 -19.53 -3.36
C MET A 767 -20.55 -20.90 -3.95
N GLU A 768 -20.35 -21.99 -3.19
CA GLU A 768 -20.76 -23.31 -3.61
C GLU A 768 -22.27 -23.47 -3.70
N LEU A 769 -23.00 -22.97 -2.71
CA LEU A 769 -24.47 -23.00 -2.72
C LEU A 769 -25.03 -22.39 -4.02
N VAL A 770 -24.55 -21.22 -4.45
CA VAL A 770 -25.08 -20.59 -5.67
C VAL A 770 -24.61 -21.28 -6.96
N GLN A 771 -23.54 -22.07 -6.91
CA GLN A 771 -23.07 -22.87 -8.05
C GLN A 771 -23.85 -24.18 -8.20
N MET A 772 -24.56 -24.65 -7.17
CA MET A 772 -25.37 -25.86 -7.25
C MET A 772 -26.50 -25.68 -8.29
N PRO A 773 -26.71 -26.67 -9.18
CA PRO A 773 -27.74 -26.62 -10.20
C PRO A 773 -29.15 -26.37 -9.62
N GLU A 774 -29.43 -26.90 -8.44
CA GLU A 774 -30.71 -26.82 -7.76
C GLU A 774 -31.00 -25.45 -7.15
N ILE A 775 -29.96 -24.62 -6.94
CA ILE A 775 -30.06 -23.30 -6.31
C ILE A 775 -29.84 -22.17 -7.33
N GLY A 776 -28.86 -22.33 -8.20
CA GLY A 776 -28.57 -21.31 -9.21
C GLY A 776 -27.84 -21.82 -10.43
N GLY A 777 -26.90 -22.76 -10.25
CA GLY A 777 -26.01 -23.23 -11.30
C GLY A 777 -25.20 -22.11 -11.93
N PHE A 778 -24.77 -21.14 -11.10
CA PHE A 778 -23.91 -20.05 -11.53
C PHE A 778 -22.46 -20.56 -11.69
N ASP A 779 -21.71 -19.89 -12.53
CA ASP A 779 -20.28 -20.17 -12.67
C ASP A 779 -19.45 -19.55 -11.52
N LEU A 780 -18.19 -19.94 -11.47
CA LEU A 780 -17.24 -19.45 -10.48
C LEU A 780 -17.03 -17.91 -10.59
N GLN A 781 -17.11 -17.36 -11.79
CA GLN A 781 -16.92 -15.92 -12.01
C GLN A 781 -18.07 -15.11 -11.39
N TRP A 782 -19.31 -15.54 -11.56
CA TRP A 782 -20.47 -14.92 -10.94
C TRP A 782 -20.43 -15.03 -9.41
N SER A 783 -20.08 -16.22 -8.89
CA SER A 783 -19.94 -16.44 -7.44
C SER A 783 -18.86 -15.55 -6.83
N ASP A 784 -17.74 -15.32 -7.54
CA ASP A 784 -16.68 -14.39 -7.07
C ASP A 784 -17.14 -12.92 -7.13
N ARG A 785 -17.98 -12.52 -8.09
CA ARG A 785 -18.64 -11.20 -8.09
C ARG A 785 -19.52 -11.01 -6.84
N LEU A 786 -20.34 -12.03 -6.50
CA LEU A 786 -21.15 -12.02 -5.27
C LEU A 786 -20.29 -11.85 -4.03
N ARG A 787 -19.24 -12.66 -3.90
CA ARG A 787 -18.27 -12.56 -2.80
C ARG A 787 -17.64 -11.16 -2.69
N LYS A 788 -17.22 -10.58 -3.83
CA LYS A 788 -16.63 -9.24 -3.85
C LYS A 788 -17.65 -8.16 -3.45
N SER A 789 -18.90 -8.26 -3.90
CA SER A 789 -19.93 -7.29 -3.53
C SER A 789 -20.21 -7.29 -2.03
N ILE A 790 -20.22 -8.48 -1.41
CA ILE A 790 -20.36 -8.65 0.04
C ILE A 790 -19.14 -8.09 0.78
N ALA A 791 -17.93 -8.47 0.34
CA ALA A 791 -16.68 -8.06 1.00
C ALA A 791 -16.40 -6.55 0.89
N LYS A 792 -16.73 -5.94 -0.26
CA LYS A 792 -16.56 -4.49 -0.52
C LYS A 792 -17.75 -3.66 -0.03
N LYS A 793 -18.81 -4.31 0.49
CA LYS A 793 -20.05 -3.65 0.92
C LYS A 793 -20.65 -2.75 -0.17
N SER A 794 -20.72 -3.26 -1.42
CA SER A 794 -21.30 -2.53 -2.55
C SER A 794 -22.81 -2.78 -2.66
N PRO A 795 -23.68 -1.88 -2.20
CA PRO A 795 -25.14 -2.09 -2.26
C PRO A 795 -25.65 -2.23 -3.68
N LYS A 796 -25.14 -1.43 -4.61
CA LYS A 796 -25.55 -1.46 -6.02
C LYS A 796 -25.22 -2.78 -6.71
N ASP A 797 -24.01 -3.29 -6.50
CA ASP A 797 -23.61 -4.58 -7.08
C ASP A 797 -24.40 -5.72 -6.46
N TYR A 798 -24.64 -5.68 -5.15
CA TYR A 798 -25.45 -6.70 -4.47
C TYR A 798 -26.91 -6.68 -4.93
N GLU A 799 -27.51 -5.51 -5.12
CA GLU A 799 -28.87 -5.37 -5.66
C GLU A 799 -28.96 -5.94 -7.09
N GLN A 800 -27.97 -5.63 -7.94
CA GLN A 800 -27.91 -6.17 -9.30
C GLN A 800 -27.79 -7.70 -9.28
N LEU A 801 -26.92 -8.26 -8.45
CA LEU A 801 -26.74 -9.70 -8.31
C LEU A 801 -28.02 -10.38 -7.73
N THR A 802 -28.72 -9.70 -6.84
CA THR A 802 -30.03 -10.17 -6.34
C THR A 802 -31.04 -10.32 -7.48
N LYS A 803 -31.13 -9.32 -8.36
CA LYS A 803 -32.00 -9.37 -9.54
C LYS A 803 -31.62 -10.53 -10.47
N GLU A 804 -30.33 -10.65 -10.79
CA GLU A 804 -29.79 -11.74 -11.62
C GLU A 804 -30.11 -13.11 -11.00
N PHE A 805 -29.97 -13.28 -9.68
CA PHE A 805 -30.25 -14.52 -8.97
C PHE A 805 -31.72 -14.95 -9.11
N TYR A 806 -32.67 -14.06 -8.81
CA TYR A 806 -34.10 -14.37 -8.90
C TYR A 806 -34.62 -14.47 -10.34
N GLU A 807 -34.00 -13.78 -11.30
CA GLU A 807 -34.30 -13.97 -12.73
C GLU A 807 -33.84 -15.34 -13.21
N ASN A 808 -32.62 -15.78 -12.83
CA ASN A 808 -32.11 -17.10 -13.17
C ASN A 808 -32.97 -18.21 -12.54
N MET A 809 -33.42 -18.04 -11.29
CA MET A 809 -34.32 -18.94 -10.62
C MET A 809 -35.61 -19.15 -11.42
N ARG A 810 -36.25 -18.05 -11.88
CA ARG A 810 -37.47 -18.09 -12.66
C ARG A 810 -37.26 -18.73 -14.04
N GLN A 811 -36.16 -18.40 -14.72
CA GLN A 811 -35.83 -18.95 -16.03
C GLN A 811 -35.56 -20.44 -16.00
N LYS A 812 -34.91 -20.93 -14.96
CA LYS A 812 -34.57 -22.35 -14.77
C LYS A 812 -35.66 -23.15 -14.06
N HIS A 813 -36.78 -22.51 -13.66
CA HIS A 813 -37.85 -23.11 -12.88
C HIS A 813 -37.37 -23.79 -11.60
N LEU A 814 -36.46 -23.16 -10.88
CA LEU A 814 -35.89 -23.66 -9.61
C LEU A 814 -36.90 -23.46 -8.47
N SER A 815 -36.73 -24.18 -7.36
CA SER A 815 -37.57 -24.07 -6.17
C SER A 815 -37.47 -22.67 -5.55
N GLU A 816 -38.59 -22.00 -5.44
CA GLU A 816 -38.66 -20.67 -4.81
C GLU A 816 -38.35 -20.75 -3.31
N HIS A 817 -38.80 -21.82 -2.63
CA HIS A 817 -38.53 -22.01 -1.22
C HIS A 817 -37.04 -22.20 -0.93
N LEU A 818 -36.36 -23.10 -1.65
CA LEU A 818 -34.95 -23.34 -1.50
C LEU A 818 -34.10 -22.10 -1.85
N CYS A 819 -34.37 -21.48 -2.99
CA CYS A 819 -33.64 -20.29 -3.43
C CYS A 819 -33.83 -19.11 -2.48
N SER A 820 -35.04 -18.90 -1.99
CA SER A 820 -35.32 -17.82 -1.01
C SER A 820 -34.68 -18.09 0.33
N TYR A 821 -34.67 -19.33 0.83
CA TYR A 821 -33.98 -19.69 2.06
C TYR A 821 -32.46 -19.42 1.94
N VAL A 822 -31.84 -19.86 0.84
CA VAL A 822 -30.41 -19.63 0.60
C VAL A 822 -30.10 -18.15 0.54
N TRP A 823 -30.87 -17.35 -0.23
CA TRP A 823 -30.55 -15.94 -0.41
C TRP A 823 -30.87 -15.07 0.81
N GLN A 824 -32.06 -15.26 1.38
CA GLN A 824 -32.57 -14.38 2.45
C GLN A 824 -32.08 -14.79 3.84
N VAL A 825 -31.74 -16.07 4.06
CA VAL A 825 -31.27 -16.57 5.36
C VAL A 825 -29.76 -16.76 5.33
N LEU A 826 -29.24 -17.61 4.44
CA LEU A 826 -27.85 -18.04 4.49
C LEU A 826 -26.87 -16.98 3.96
N ILE A 827 -27.19 -16.36 2.81
CA ILE A 827 -26.33 -15.34 2.20
C ILE A 827 -26.48 -13.99 2.93
N ALA A 828 -27.68 -13.66 3.38
CA ALA A 828 -27.93 -12.39 4.07
C ALA A 828 -27.11 -12.23 5.35
N MET A 829 -26.86 -13.29 6.11
CA MET A 829 -25.98 -13.26 7.29
C MET A 829 -24.54 -12.82 6.96
N ASN A 830 -24.08 -13.09 5.74
CA ASN A 830 -22.74 -12.75 5.30
C ASN A 830 -22.60 -11.27 4.84
N ARG A 831 -23.71 -10.51 4.67
CA ARG A 831 -23.66 -9.09 4.22
C ARG A 831 -22.83 -8.19 5.14
N GLY A 832 -22.63 -8.60 6.37
CA GLY A 832 -21.78 -7.91 7.31
C GLY A 832 -20.28 -8.18 7.11
N TYR A 833 -19.92 -9.42 6.94
CA TYR A 833 -18.53 -9.85 6.80
C TYR A 833 -18.45 -11.34 6.46
N GLY A 834 -18.48 -11.69 5.20
CA GLY A 834 -18.19 -13.06 4.78
C GLY A 834 -16.72 -13.39 5.09
N PHE A 835 -16.47 -14.31 6.02
CA PHE A 835 -15.14 -14.62 6.48
C PHE A 835 -14.54 -15.81 5.73
N ASN A 836 -13.21 -15.80 5.57
CA ASN A 836 -12.49 -16.97 5.13
C ASN A 836 -12.14 -17.79 6.40
N ILE A 837 -12.70 -18.98 6.56
CA ILE A 837 -12.52 -19.86 7.73
C ILE A 837 -11.04 -20.12 8.06
N ARG A 838 -10.16 -20.00 7.12
CA ARG A 838 -8.79 -20.51 7.18
C ARG A 838 -7.80 -19.73 8.00
N PRO A 839 -7.88 -18.41 8.18
CA PRO A 839 -6.99 -17.74 9.11
C PRO A 839 -7.11 -18.23 10.54
N THR A 840 -8.14 -19.02 10.83
CA THR A 840 -8.45 -19.50 12.19
C THR A 840 -7.99 -20.90 12.50
N MET A 841 -7.66 -21.69 11.49
CA MET A 841 -7.12 -23.03 11.71
C MET A 841 -5.64 -23.06 12.11
N GLN A 842 -4.99 -21.89 12.14
CA GLN A 842 -3.64 -21.68 12.66
C GLN A 842 -3.63 -21.62 14.17
#